data_6ac6b97eddc7957d5a29f293c16f1108
#
_entry.id   6ac6b97eddc7957d5a29f293c16f1108
#
_cell.length_a   1.000
_cell.length_b   1.000
_cell.length_c   1.000
_cell.angle_alpha   90.00
_cell.angle_beta   90.00
_cell.angle_gamma   90.00
#
_symmetry.space_group_name_H-M   'P 1'
#
loop_
_entity.id
_entity.type
_entity.pdbx_description
1 polymer ?
#
loop_
_entity_poly.entity_id
_entity_poly.type
_entity_poly.pdbx_seq_one_letter_code
_entity_poly.pdbx_strand_id
1 'polypeptide(L)'
;MTRSAARNPRAARRGLRRSASAAFAALACVGAVHSAEKAAAPPITVAPAFARDALVAPPRRDWATNGGSWLNQRFSPLAAIERGSVGSLKGVWRARLGGSGVGTKYSGEAQPLVYDGTIYVATGADDVFALGVDSGEILWSYKANLDESNDVVCCGWTSRGVALGAGKVYVGQLDGKLVALDQKTGKVEWSVQAERWQDGLVITAAPLYYEGLVIVGFAGAEFAIRGRVKAFDAKTGKLVWTFYTVPGPGELGHDTWPQDNDVWKHGGASVWQTPAVDPELGLLYLSTGNPGPDYNGAVRKGDNLFTASIVALEAKTGRYRWHFQQVHHDIWDYDGPSPVVLFDLEYGGVLRKGIAEASKTGWVYILDRTNGRPLVGIDETPVPQEPRQATAATQPYPRGDAFVPHEIEIPPEGVKLVNGGRIFTPYWTEETLAMKPAISGGVNWPPSSYEPSTGRLFVCAQDRIGTFRAEAIEPTEPPGGKRYAAGIFGASPLGKLGVFAAMDLRTNTIVWRQHWPEECYSGSVATAGGLVFVGRNDGRLTALDTRDGTKLWEFQTGAGMNSPVTVFEHRGKEYVAAYSAGNLFAGSAKGDSVWLFGLDGTLPPAQPGGGAMLFSRDFEGTANPDAGKTVYDSACTFCHGERGEGGHGGGKPLAEARSAEFVIQTVSEGRKDMPPLGAALTAAQIRDVAAYVATRLPH
;
A
#
# COMPACT_ATOMS: atom_id res chain seq x y z
N MET A 1 11.95 -61.61 40.33
CA MET A 1 12.82 -61.83 41.49
C MET A 1 12.82 -60.53 42.29
N THR A 2 12.05 -60.48 43.29
CA THR A 2 12.35 -60.41 44.73
C THR A 2 12.83 -59.04 45.18
N ARG A 3 11.94 -58.32 45.83
CA ARG A 3 11.75 -58.13 47.28
C ARG A 3 12.63 -57.01 47.84
N SER A 4 12.29 -56.12 48.79
CA SER A 4 11.35 -56.10 49.87
C SER A 4 11.61 -54.82 50.66
N ALA A 5 10.61 -54.08 51.06
CA ALA A 5 10.06 -53.91 52.37
C ALA A 5 11.06 -53.36 53.43
N ALA A 6 10.77 -52.54 54.34
CA ALA A 6 9.76 -52.15 55.27
C ALA A 6 10.46 -51.30 56.38
N ARG A 7 9.98 -50.52 57.20
CA ARG A 7 8.93 -50.42 58.23
C ARG A 7 9.19 -49.21 59.14
N ASN A 8 8.16 -48.58 59.52
CA ASN A 8 7.91 -47.78 60.76
C ASN A 8 8.35 -48.49 62.06
N PRO A 9 8.33 -47.93 63.28
CA PRO A 9 7.37 -46.96 63.85
C PRO A 9 7.81 -46.17 65.14
N ARG A 10 6.87 -45.31 65.65
CA ARG A 10 6.53 -44.97 67.08
C ARG A 10 7.44 -44.00 67.85
N ALA A 11 7.02 -43.18 68.81
CA ALA A 11 5.80 -42.99 69.61
C ALA A 11 5.81 -41.66 70.36
N ALA A 12 4.67 -41.04 70.45
CA ALA A 12 4.01 -40.47 71.63
C ALA A 12 4.80 -39.80 72.78
N ARG A 13 4.38 -38.58 73.16
CA ARG A 13 3.93 -38.28 74.53
C ARG A 13 3.08 -37.00 74.64
N ARG A 14 2.06 -37.12 75.43
CA ARG A 14 1.01 -36.18 75.87
C ARG A 14 1.54 -35.05 76.73
N GLY A 15 0.84 -33.90 76.71
CA GLY A 15 0.90 -32.83 77.69
C GLY A 15 -0.34 -31.95 77.63
N LEU A 16 -1.32 -32.17 78.43
CA LEU A 16 -2.48 -31.31 78.70
C LEU A 16 -2.06 -30.04 79.45
N ARG A 17 -2.62 -28.88 79.10
CA ARG A 17 -3.15 -27.89 80.07
C ARG A 17 -4.02 -26.83 79.37
N ARG A 18 -5.28 -26.86 79.66
CA ARG A 18 -6.31 -25.91 80.13
C ARG A 18 -6.28 -24.47 79.60
N SER A 19 -7.29 -24.17 78.85
CA SER A 19 -8.33 -23.10 78.90
C SER A 19 -7.94 -21.65 79.24
N ALA A 20 -8.25 -20.73 78.28
CA ALA A 20 -8.93 -19.49 78.59
C ALA A 20 -9.70 -19.04 77.32
N SER A 21 -11.03 -18.98 77.48
CA SER A 21 -11.94 -18.47 76.45
C SER A 21 -11.85 -16.94 76.41
N ALA A 22 -11.50 -16.34 75.19
CA ALA A 22 -11.80 -14.98 74.91
C ALA A 22 -12.61 -14.95 73.63
N ALA A 23 -13.86 -14.57 73.74
CA ALA A 23 -14.75 -14.33 72.59
C ALA A 23 -14.35 -13.05 71.91
N PHE A 24 -13.83 -13.13 70.64
CA PHE A 24 -13.73 -12.02 69.74
C PHE A 24 -14.83 -12.11 68.68
N ALA A 25 -15.77 -11.18 68.74
CA ALA A 25 -16.79 -11.01 67.73
C ALA A 25 -16.10 -10.47 66.42
N ALA A 26 -15.94 -11.33 65.43
CA ALA A 26 -15.51 -10.93 64.10
C ALA A 26 -16.71 -10.35 63.34
N LEU A 27 -16.71 -9.03 63.21
CA LEU A 27 -17.58 -8.31 62.25
C LEU A 27 -17.13 -8.67 60.83
N ALA A 28 -17.87 -9.54 60.15
CA ALA A 28 -17.67 -9.81 58.72
C ALA A 28 -18.22 -8.65 57.93
N CYS A 29 -17.32 -7.71 57.55
CA CYS A 29 -17.59 -6.79 56.45
C CYS A 29 -17.61 -7.58 55.14
N VAL A 30 -18.78 -7.99 54.70
CA VAL A 30 -19.00 -8.46 53.31
C VAL A 30 -18.88 -7.22 52.42
N GLY A 31 -17.67 -6.94 51.93
CA GLY A 31 -17.46 -6.00 50.85
C GLY A 31 -18.12 -6.55 49.58
N ALA A 32 -19.25 -6.02 49.22
CA ALA A 32 -19.84 -6.24 47.90
C ALA A 32 -18.86 -5.68 46.85
N VAL A 33 -18.07 -6.55 46.25
CA VAL A 33 -17.35 -6.24 45.03
C VAL A 33 -18.42 -6.04 43.94
N HIS A 34 -18.82 -4.78 43.75
CA HIS A 34 -19.55 -4.41 42.55
C HIS A 34 -18.61 -4.63 41.40
N SER A 35 -18.70 -5.76 40.69
CA SER A 35 -18.24 -5.87 39.32
C SER A 35 -19.03 -4.81 38.56
N ALA A 36 -18.35 -3.70 38.19
CA ALA A 36 -18.90 -2.75 37.23
C ALA A 36 -19.28 -3.56 35.99
N GLU A 37 -20.57 -3.73 35.77
CA GLU A 37 -21.09 -4.33 34.55
C GLU A 37 -20.56 -3.46 33.39
N LYS A 38 -19.72 -4.06 32.54
CA LYS A 38 -19.13 -3.36 31.40
C LYS A 38 -20.30 -2.87 30.53
N ALA A 39 -20.51 -1.57 30.47
CA ALA A 39 -21.58 -1.00 29.65
C ALA A 39 -21.50 -1.62 28.25
N ALA A 40 -22.59 -2.15 27.76
CA ALA A 40 -22.66 -2.73 26.43
C ALA A 40 -22.22 -1.68 25.42
N ALA A 41 -21.32 -2.06 24.50
CA ALA A 41 -20.88 -1.15 23.43
C ALA A 41 -22.12 -0.63 22.67
N PRO A 42 -22.14 0.64 22.28
CA PRO A 42 -23.29 1.18 21.55
C PRO A 42 -23.49 0.40 20.24
N PRO A 43 -24.74 0.21 19.81
CA PRO A 43 -25.03 -0.52 18.58
C PRO A 43 -24.42 0.20 17.38
N ILE A 44 -23.78 -0.55 16.48
CA ILE A 44 -23.18 -0.02 15.26
C ILE A 44 -24.29 0.51 14.33
N THR A 45 -24.21 1.77 13.97
CA THR A 45 -25.03 2.36 12.90
C THR A 45 -24.45 1.96 11.54
N VAL A 46 -25.32 1.55 10.63
CA VAL A 46 -24.89 1.08 9.31
C VAL A 46 -24.94 2.18 8.25
N ALA A 47 -23.99 2.17 7.35
CA ALA A 47 -23.93 3.04 6.19
C ALA A 47 -25.14 2.76 5.25
N PRO A 48 -25.83 3.79 4.75
CA PRO A 48 -26.95 3.61 3.84
C PRO A 48 -26.48 3.12 2.46
N ALA A 49 -27.45 2.79 1.60
CA ALA A 49 -27.21 2.77 0.16
C ALA A 49 -27.04 4.23 -0.30
N PHE A 50 -25.80 4.70 -0.32
CA PHE A 50 -25.49 6.10 -0.62
C PHE A 50 -26.11 6.53 -1.96
N ALA A 51 -26.80 7.66 -1.94
CA ALA A 51 -27.33 8.29 -3.15
C ALA A 51 -26.19 8.78 -4.05
N ARG A 52 -26.50 9.02 -5.33
CA ARG A 52 -25.56 9.39 -6.39
C ARG A 52 -24.61 10.55 -6.05
N ASP A 53 -25.05 11.49 -5.24
CA ASP A 53 -24.31 12.71 -4.85
C ASP A 53 -23.87 12.73 -3.38
N ALA A 54 -24.16 11.66 -2.63
CA ALA A 54 -23.98 11.64 -1.19
C ALA A 54 -22.52 11.80 -0.72
N LEU A 55 -21.56 11.30 -1.48
CA LEU A 55 -20.14 11.29 -1.12
C LEU A 55 -19.30 12.16 -2.08
N VAL A 56 -19.84 13.24 -2.61
CA VAL A 56 -19.12 14.24 -3.43
C VAL A 56 -18.47 15.30 -2.55
N ALA A 57 -19.21 15.80 -1.56
CA ALA A 57 -18.72 16.82 -0.64
C ALA A 57 -17.58 16.26 0.25
N PRO A 58 -16.60 17.10 0.61
CA PRO A 58 -15.57 16.71 1.57
C PRO A 58 -16.17 16.22 2.89
N PRO A 59 -15.65 15.13 3.48
CA PRO A 59 -16.20 14.50 4.68
C PRO A 59 -16.00 15.36 5.92
N ARG A 60 -17.01 15.41 6.79
CA ARG A 60 -16.92 16.09 8.11
C ARG A 60 -17.02 15.11 9.27
N ARG A 61 -18.18 14.47 9.43
CA ARG A 61 -18.46 13.52 10.52
C ARG A 61 -17.99 12.11 10.22
N ASP A 62 -18.16 11.73 8.98
CA ASP A 62 -17.93 10.38 8.49
C ASP A 62 -16.91 10.42 7.36
N TRP A 63 -16.02 9.44 7.34
CA TRP A 63 -15.10 9.20 6.25
C TRP A 63 -15.46 7.86 5.62
N ALA A 64 -16.59 7.85 4.89
CA ALA A 64 -17.29 6.63 4.51
C ALA A 64 -16.75 5.92 3.26
N THR A 65 -15.82 6.53 2.55
CA THR A 65 -15.21 5.96 1.34
C THR A 65 -13.69 6.22 1.30
N ASN A 66 -12.95 5.36 0.63
CA ASN A 66 -11.52 5.59 0.39
C ASN A 66 -11.33 6.94 -0.32
N GLY A 67 -10.34 7.73 0.13
CA GLY A 67 -10.15 9.09 -0.40
C GLY A 67 -11.08 10.16 0.17
N GLY A 68 -12.00 9.82 1.09
CA GLY A 68 -12.93 10.74 1.78
C GLY A 68 -14.15 11.11 0.97
N SER A 69 -14.04 11.18 -0.34
CA SER A 69 -15.14 11.41 -1.28
C SER A 69 -14.91 10.59 -2.56
N TRP A 70 -15.94 10.46 -3.40
CA TRP A 70 -15.78 9.85 -4.72
C TRP A 70 -14.85 10.62 -5.64
N LEU A 71 -14.55 11.89 -5.31
CA LEU A 71 -13.56 12.69 -6.03
C LEU A 71 -12.10 12.36 -5.62
N ASN A 72 -11.91 11.52 -4.61
CA ASN A 72 -10.62 11.00 -4.16
C ASN A 72 -9.64 12.10 -3.67
N GLN A 73 -10.18 13.21 -3.13
CA GLN A 73 -9.39 14.41 -2.81
C GLN A 73 -8.58 14.29 -1.52
N ARG A 74 -8.93 13.40 -0.61
CA ARG A 74 -8.31 13.28 0.73
C ARG A 74 -8.19 14.62 1.43
N PHE A 75 -9.29 15.37 1.44
CA PHE A 75 -9.40 16.67 2.06
C PHE A 75 -10.50 16.68 3.12
N SER A 76 -10.17 17.16 4.33
CA SER A 76 -11.15 17.40 5.39
C SER A 76 -11.47 18.91 5.50
N PRO A 77 -12.75 19.31 5.51
CA PRO A 77 -13.14 20.71 5.69
C PRO A 77 -13.14 21.13 7.16
N LEU A 78 -12.60 20.30 8.06
CA LEU A 78 -12.46 20.59 9.49
C LEU A 78 -11.25 21.47 9.74
N ALA A 79 -11.33 22.31 10.80
CA ALA A 79 -10.31 23.30 11.13
C ALA A 79 -10.12 23.53 12.63
N ALA A 80 -10.64 22.65 13.50
CA ALA A 80 -10.39 22.76 14.94
C ALA A 80 -8.94 22.33 15.28
N ILE A 81 -8.41 21.33 14.52
CA ILE A 81 -6.99 21.02 14.50
C ILE A 81 -6.37 21.86 13.39
N GLU A 82 -5.65 22.91 13.77
CA GLU A 82 -5.10 23.92 12.86
C GLU A 82 -3.63 24.22 13.20
N ARG A 83 -3.00 25.11 12.43
CA ARG A 83 -1.60 25.54 12.63
C ARG A 83 -1.27 25.91 14.06
N GLY A 84 -2.16 26.63 14.74
CA GLY A 84 -1.95 27.11 16.11
C GLY A 84 -2.19 26.06 17.20
N SER A 85 -3.00 25.04 16.92
CA SER A 85 -3.42 24.02 17.90
C SER A 85 -2.73 22.66 17.71
N VAL A 86 -2.22 22.34 16.52
CA VAL A 86 -1.67 21.02 16.18
C VAL A 86 -0.51 20.59 17.10
N GLY A 87 0.26 21.52 17.64
CA GLY A 87 1.32 21.24 18.61
C GLY A 87 0.83 20.54 19.90
N SER A 88 -0.46 20.64 20.22
CA SER A 88 -1.09 19.98 21.37
C SER A 88 -1.68 18.61 21.03
N LEU A 89 -1.66 18.17 19.76
CA LEU A 89 -2.24 16.92 19.31
C LEU A 89 -1.51 15.72 19.92
N LYS A 90 -2.24 14.81 20.57
CA LYS A 90 -1.70 13.61 21.22
C LYS A 90 -2.60 12.41 20.97
N GLY A 91 -2.08 11.19 21.24
CA GLY A 91 -2.89 9.99 21.21
C GLY A 91 -3.99 10.02 22.29
N VAL A 92 -5.22 9.76 21.87
CA VAL A 92 -6.37 9.53 22.77
C VAL A 92 -6.33 8.09 23.23
N TRP A 93 -6.19 7.16 22.29
CA TRP A 93 -5.99 5.75 22.52
C TRP A 93 -5.17 5.10 21.42
N ARG A 94 -4.67 3.91 21.71
CA ARG A 94 -3.98 3.01 20.77
C ARG A 94 -4.58 1.62 20.89
N ALA A 95 -5.11 1.08 19.82
CA ALA A 95 -5.61 -0.29 19.74
C ALA A 95 -4.63 -1.17 18.94
N ARG A 96 -4.41 -2.41 19.37
CA ARG A 96 -3.64 -3.41 18.63
C ARG A 96 -4.59 -4.41 17.98
N LEU A 97 -4.25 -4.83 16.75
CA LEU A 97 -5.09 -5.74 15.96
C LEU A 97 -4.69 -7.22 16.14
N GLY A 98 -4.08 -7.55 17.29
CA GLY A 98 -3.76 -8.93 17.66
C GLY A 98 -2.71 -9.61 16.78
N GLY A 99 -1.79 -8.84 16.18
CA GLY A 99 -0.75 -9.35 15.31
C GLY A 99 -1.18 -9.57 13.84
N SER A 100 -2.41 -9.22 13.49
CA SER A 100 -2.87 -9.33 12.10
C SER A 100 -2.06 -8.43 11.15
N GLY A 101 -1.57 -9.00 10.05
CA GLY A 101 -0.76 -8.26 9.07
C GLY A 101 0.65 -7.90 9.58
N VAL A 102 1.13 -8.56 10.64
CA VAL A 102 2.50 -8.38 11.14
C VAL A 102 3.38 -9.53 10.64
N GLY A 103 4.46 -9.18 9.94
CA GLY A 103 5.41 -10.13 9.38
C GLY A 103 6.10 -9.58 8.15
N THR A 104 7.10 -10.30 7.64
CA THR A 104 7.95 -9.84 6.53
C THR A 104 7.19 -9.57 5.25
N LYS A 105 6.21 -10.41 4.93
CA LYS A 105 5.45 -10.32 3.68
C LYS A 105 4.31 -9.28 3.68
N TYR A 106 3.99 -8.64 4.81
CA TYR A 106 2.84 -7.74 4.92
C TYR A 106 3.20 -6.27 4.79
N SER A 107 2.27 -5.49 4.26
CA SER A 107 2.31 -4.03 4.20
C SER A 107 0.98 -3.44 4.69
N GLY A 108 1.05 -2.42 5.57
CA GLY A 108 -0.10 -1.69 6.07
C GLY A 108 -0.34 -0.43 5.26
N GLU A 109 -1.21 -0.50 4.25
CA GLU A 109 -1.50 0.61 3.32
C GLU A 109 -2.95 1.12 3.42
N ALA A 110 -3.78 0.44 4.21
CA ALA A 110 -5.20 0.72 4.28
C ALA A 110 -5.51 2.05 4.96
N GLN A 111 -6.28 2.91 4.28
CA GLN A 111 -6.86 4.09 4.91
C GLN A 111 -8.01 3.66 5.83
N PRO A 112 -8.01 4.00 7.13
CA PRO A 112 -9.16 3.75 8.00
C PRO A 112 -10.40 4.47 7.49
N LEU A 113 -11.55 3.78 7.45
CA LEU A 113 -12.84 4.43 7.20
C LEU A 113 -13.55 4.69 8.53
N VAL A 114 -14.35 5.74 8.59
CA VAL A 114 -15.12 6.09 9.78
C VAL A 114 -16.58 6.31 9.40
N TYR A 115 -17.47 5.66 10.11
CA TYR A 115 -18.91 5.88 9.95
C TYR A 115 -19.62 5.80 11.32
N ASP A 116 -20.28 6.90 11.69
CA ASP A 116 -21.08 7.08 12.91
C ASP A 116 -20.45 6.46 14.16
N GLY A 117 -19.22 6.87 14.48
CA GLY A 117 -18.50 6.43 15.68
C GLY A 117 -17.85 5.06 15.61
N THR A 118 -17.76 4.45 14.42
CA THR A 118 -17.05 3.18 14.19
C THR A 118 -15.94 3.35 13.16
N ILE A 119 -14.74 2.87 13.47
CA ILE A 119 -13.57 2.84 12.57
C ILE A 119 -13.48 1.46 11.94
N TYR A 120 -13.29 1.39 10.61
CA TYR A 120 -13.07 0.15 9.85
C TYR A 120 -11.69 0.16 9.25
N VAL A 121 -10.93 -0.91 9.45
CA VAL A 121 -9.56 -1.04 8.95
C VAL A 121 -9.35 -2.46 8.40
N ALA A 122 -8.70 -2.56 7.22
CA ALA A 122 -8.18 -3.80 6.69
C ALA A 122 -6.67 -3.91 6.97
N THR A 123 -6.15 -5.12 7.17
CA THR A 123 -4.71 -5.37 7.33
C THR A 123 -4.12 -5.95 6.05
N GLY A 124 -2.78 -6.05 5.97
CA GLY A 124 -2.12 -6.73 4.85
C GLY A 124 -2.46 -8.22 4.70
N ALA A 125 -3.13 -8.80 5.70
CA ALA A 125 -3.67 -10.18 5.64
C ALA A 125 -5.13 -10.22 5.16
N ASP A 126 -5.70 -9.11 4.67
CA ASP A 126 -7.11 -8.89 4.34
C ASP A 126 -8.09 -9.13 5.51
N ASP A 127 -7.57 -9.20 6.73
CA ASP A 127 -8.42 -9.21 7.92
C ASP A 127 -9.07 -7.85 8.11
N VAL A 128 -10.33 -7.80 8.49
CA VAL A 128 -11.08 -6.56 8.71
C VAL A 128 -11.47 -6.43 10.18
N PHE A 129 -11.29 -5.23 10.71
CA PHE A 129 -11.63 -4.89 12.09
C PHE A 129 -12.56 -3.69 12.13
N ALA A 130 -13.56 -3.73 13.02
CA ALA A 130 -14.36 -2.60 13.43
C ALA A 130 -14.01 -2.22 14.87
N LEU A 131 -13.69 -0.94 15.09
CA LEU A 131 -13.31 -0.39 16.40
C LEU A 131 -14.23 0.77 16.77
N GLY A 132 -14.58 0.89 18.06
CA GLY A 132 -15.30 2.03 18.58
C GLY A 132 -14.41 3.29 18.66
N VAL A 133 -14.87 4.43 18.14
CA VAL A 133 -14.11 5.70 18.21
C VAL A 133 -13.88 6.12 19.66
N ASP A 134 -14.86 5.93 20.55
CA ASP A 134 -14.76 6.38 21.95
C ASP A 134 -13.69 5.64 22.76
N SER A 135 -13.46 4.35 22.48
CA SER A 135 -12.63 3.48 23.34
C SER A 135 -11.46 2.80 22.64
N GLY A 136 -11.48 2.71 21.29
CA GLY A 136 -10.56 1.87 20.54
C GLY A 136 -10.82 0.36 20.70
N GLU A 137 -11.92 -0.02 21.35
CA GLU A 137 -12.29 -1.43 21.53
C GLU A 137 -12.66 -2.06 20.18
N ILE A 138 -12.13 -3.27 19.93
CA ILE A 138 -12.52 -4.06 18.75
C ILE A 138 -13.94 -4.58 18.98
N LEU A 139 -14.88 -4.08 18.20
CA LEU A 139 -16.30 -4.47 18.24
C LEU A 139 -16.53 -5.81 17.57
N TRP A 140 -15.86 -6.03 16.45
CA TRP A 140 -15.80 -7.31 15.74
C TRP A 140 -14.55 -7.39 14.85
N SER A 141 -14.19 -8.58 14.44
CA SER A 141 -13.16 -8.85 13.45
C SER A 141 -13.56 -9.95 12.50
N TYR A 142 -13.13 -9.83 11.24
CA TYR A 142 -13.21 -10.85 10.21
C TYR A 142 -11.81 -11.32 9.85
N LYS A 143 -11.62 -12.63 9.67
CA LYS A 143 -10.37 -13.25 9.26
C LYS A 143 -10.51 -13.81 7.85
N ALA A 144 -9.66 -13.33 6.93
CA ALA A 144 -9.68 -13.76 5.54
C ALA A 144 -9.19 -15.21 5.36
N ASN A 145 -8.26 -15.65 6.21
CA ASN A 145 -7.65 -16.99 6.16
C ASN A 145 -7.10 -17.31 4.77
N LEU A 146 -6.27 -16.41 4.24
CA LEU A 146 -5.63 -16.55 2.95
C LEU A 146 -4.72 -17.78 2.89
N ASP A 147 -4.60 -18.39 1.72
CA ASP A 147 -3.63 -19.46 1.48
C ASP A 147 -2.21 -18.90 1.55
N GLU A 148 -1.42 -19.41 2.49
CA GLU A 148 -0.04 -18.99 2.72
C GLU A 148 0.89 -19.25 1.51
N SER A 149 0.50 -20.14 0.59
CA SER A 149 1.22 -20.42 -0.64
C SER A 149 0.96 -19.40 -1.76
N ASN A 150 0.13 -18.37 -1.51
CA ASN A 150 -0.10 -17.32 -2.49
C ASN A 150 1.16 -16.46 -2.66
N ASP A 151 1.86 -16.67 -3.76
CA ASP A 151 3.12 -16.02 -4.16
C ASP A 151 2.96 -15.03 -5.34
N VAL A 152 1.73 -14.87 -5.86
CA VAL A 152 1.44 -13.98 -7.01
C VAL A 152 1.11 -12.55 -6.60
N VAL A 153 1.78 -12.06 -5.57
CA VAL A 153 1.70 -10.66 -5.13
C VAL A 153 3.11 -10.06 -5.20
N CYS A 154 3.38 -9.24 -6.21
CA CYS A 154 4.73 -8.74 -6.51
C CYS A 154 5.42 -8.08 -5.31
N CYS A 155 4.63 -7.40 -4.49
CA CYS A 155 5.08 -6.31 -3.63
C CYS A 155 4.75 -6.56 -2.15
N GLY A 156 4.57 -7.83 -1.79
CA GLY A 156 4.11 -8.23 -0.48
C GLY A 156 2.59 -8.13 -0.32
N TRP A 157 2.08 -8.81 0.68
CA TRP A 157 0.65 -8.85 0.95
C TRP A 157 0.16 -7.52 1.49
N THR A 158 -0.80 -6.92 0.79
CA THR A 158 -1.36 -5.61 1.15
C THR A 158 -2.84 -5.52 0.82
N SER A 159 -3.58 -4.78 1.64
CA SER A 159 -4.91 -4.27 1.34
C SER A 159 -4.91 -2.76 1.53
N ARG A 160 -5.52 -2.01 0.59
CA ARG A 160 -5.62 -0.55 0.68
C ARG A 160 -6.90 -0.08 1.35
N GLY A 161 -7.74 -1.00 1.81
CA GLY A 161 -8.91 -0.71 2.63
C GLY A 161 -10.18 -1.43 2.21
N VAL A 162 -11.27 -0.94 2.74
CA VAL A 162 -12.62 -1.48 2.53
C VAL A 162 -13.52 -0.42 1.90
N ALA A 163 -14.72 -0.82 1.48
CA ALA A 163 -15.81 0.11 1.13
C ALA A 163 -17.01 -0.10 2.04
N LEU A 164 -17.75 0.98 2.32
CA LEU A 164 -19.02 0.95 3.07
C LEU A 164 -20.19 1.27 2.16
N GLY A 165 -21.31 0.63 2.39
CA GLY A 165 -22.57 0.94 1.70
C GLY A 165 -23.65 -0.12 1.90
N ALA A 166 -24.91 0.29 1.90
CA ALA A 166 -26.06 -0.60 2.02
C ALA A 166 -25.99 -1.58 3.21
N GLY A 167 -25.46 -1.13 4.36
CA GLY A 167 -25.32 -1.92 5.57
C GLY A 167 -24.19 -2.94 5.57
N LYS A 168 -23.25 -2.84 4.64
CA LYS A 168 -22.15 -3.79 4.45
C LYS A 168 -20.79 -3.14 4.45
N VAL A 169 -19.78 -3.97 4.77
CA VAL A 169 -18.37 -3.69 4.55
C VAL A 169 -17.89 -4.61 3.43
N TYR A 170 -17.35 -4.05 2.37
CA TYR A 170 -16.84 -4.81 1.23
C TYR A 170 -15.32 -4.82 1.27
N VAL A 171 -14.73 -6.00 1.15
CA VAL A 171 -13.27 -6.21 1.10
C VAL A 171 -12.91 -7.05 -0.12
N GLY A 172 -11.93 -6.57 -0.90
CA GLY A 172 -11.25 -7.37 -1.91
C GLY A 172 -10.09 -8.12 -1.27
N GLN A 173 -9.84 -9.33 -1.71
CA GLN A 173 -8.85 -10.20 -1.10
C GLN A 173 -7.77 -10.64 -2.08
N LEU A 174 -6.60 -10.97 -1.55
CA LEU A 174 -5.44 -11.44 -2.33
C LEU A 174 -5.67 -12.84 -2.93
N ASP A 175 -6.69 -13.58 -2.51
CA ASP A 175 -7.11 -14.82 -3.16
C ASP A 175 -8.09 -14.61 -4.33
N GLY A 176 -8.30 -13.33 -4.70
CA GLY A 176 -9.17 -12.93 -5.80
C GLY A 176 -10.66 -12.94 -5.44
N LYS A 177 -11.02 -13.10 -4.18
CA LYS A 177 -12.42 -12.98 -3.72
C LYS A 177 -12.81 -11.54 -3.47
N LEU A 178 -14.09 -11.24 -3.70
CA LEU A 178 -14.78 -10.07 -3.18
C LEU A 178 -15.79 -10.54 -2.13
N VAL A 179 -15.68 -10.00 -0.92
CA VAL A 179 -16.49 -10.40 0.24
C VAL A 179 -17.29 -9.22 0.76
N ALA A 180 -18.56 -9.43 1.06
CA ALA A 180 -19.42 -8.50 1.77
C ALA A 180 -19.70 -9.02 3.18
N LEU A 181 -19.38 -8.18 4.16
CA LEU A 181 -19.60 -8.44 5.57
C LEU A 181 -20.80 -7.61 6.06
N ASP A 182 -21.64 -8.18 6.90
CA ASP A 182 -22.63 -7.41 7.65
C ASP A 182 -21.91 -6.38 8.53
N GLN A 183 -22.24 -5.12 8.38
CA GLN A 183 -21.52 -4.01 9.00
C GLN A 183 -21.60 -4.03 10.53
N LYS A 184 -22.67 -4.61 11.12
CA LYS A 184 -22.85 -4.69 12.58
C LYS A 184 -22.05 -5.80 13.22
N THR A 185 -21.86 -6.92 12.52
CA THR A 185 -21.40 -8.17 13.13
C THR A 185 -20.10 -8.71 12.51
N GLY A 186 -19.66 -8.20 11.36
CA GLY A 186 -18.52 -8.72 10.61
C GLY A 186 -18.76 -10.10 9.97
N LYS A 187 -19.99 -10.63 10.03
CA LYS A 187 -20.31 -11.92 9.41
C LYS A 187 -20.44 -11.78 7.90
N VAL A 188 -19.96 -12.82 7.19
CA VAL A 188 -20.07 -12.88 5.73
C VAL A 188 -21.55 -12.97 5.32
N GLU A 189 -22.02 -12.01 4.53
CA GLU A 189 -23.32 -12.05 3.87
C GLU A 189 -23.25 -12.73 2.52
N TRP A 190 -22.22 -12.41 1.74
CA TRP A 190 -21.89 -13.11 0.51
C TRP A 190 -20.38 -13.03 0.23
N SER A 191 -19.89 -13.99 -0.53
CA SER A 191 -18.53 -14.06 -1.03
C SER A 191 -18.56 -14.60 -2.45
N VAL A 192 -17.83 -13.94 -3.37
CA VAL A 192 -17.72 -14.38 -4.76
C VAL A 192 -16.28 -14.50 -5.16
N GLN A 193 -15.94 -15.54 -5.91
CA GLN A 193 -14.65 -15.65 -6.57
C GLN A 193 -14.69 -14.75 -7.79
N ALA A 194 -14.17 -13.51 -7.64
CA ALA A 194 -14.16 -12.52 -8.71
C ALA A 194 -13.12 -12.87 -9.78
N GLU A 195 -11.95 -13.35 -9.36
CA GLU A 195 -10.86 -13.93 -10.17
C GLU A 195 -10.06 -14.92 -9.33
N ARG A 196 -9.10 -15.61 -9.92
CA ARG A 196 -8.29 -16.62 -9.24
C ARG A 196 -6.84 -16.12 -9.10
N TRP A 197 -6.29 -16.17 -7.89
CA TRP A 197 -4.89 -15.80 -7.68
C TRP A 197 -3.92 -16.73 -8.42
N GLN A 198 -4.28 -18.01 -8.59
CA GLN A 198 -3.48 -18.97 -9.37
C GLN A 198 -3.32 -18.57 -10.84
N ASP A 199 -4.21 -17.70 -11.34
CA ASP A 199 -4.15 -17.12 -12.68
C ASP A 199 -3.47 -15.73 -12.68
N GLY A 200 -2.83 -15.34 -11.55
CA GLY A 200 -2.11 -14.07 -11.39
C GLY A 200 -2.94 -12.88 -10.90
N LEU A 201 -4.22 -13.05 -10.65
CA LEU A 201 -5.17 -11.98 -10.39
C LEU A 201 -5.53 -11.87 -8.91
N VAL A 202 -5.11 -10.80 -8.27
CA VAL A 202 -5.37 -10.49 -6.85
C VAL A 202 -6.01 -9.12 -6.70
N ILE A 203 -6.69 -8.85 -5.57
CA ILE A 203 -7.29 -7.54 -5.30
C ILE A 203 -6.50 -6.88 -4.16
N THR A 204 -5.78 -5.81 -4.48
CA THR A 204 -5.00 -5.01 -3.51
C THR A 204 -5.63 -3.63 -3.25
N ALA A 205 -6.49 -3.14 -4.15
CA ALA A 205 -7.20 -1.89 -4.02
C ALA A 205 -8.34 -1.98 -3.00
N ALA A 206 -8.67 -0.88 -2.33
CA ALA A 206 -9.96 -0.78 -1.66
C ALA A 206 -11.08 -0.84 -2.72
N PRO A 207 -12.14 -1.65 -2.52
CA PRO A 207 -13.31 -1.60 -3.38
C PRO A 207 -13.96 -0.21 -3.39
N LEU A 208 -14.66 0.14 -4.45
CA LEU A 208 -15.44 1.36 -4.53
C LEU A 208 -16.95 1.00 -4.54
N TYR A 209 -17.70 1.48 -3.53
CA TYR A 209 -19.16 1.41 -3.55
C TYR A 209 -19.73 2.63 -4.28
N TYR A 210 -20.55 2.40 -5.30
CA TYR A 210 -21.23 3.47 -6.03
C TYR A 210 -22.60 3.01 -6.54
N GLU A 211 -23.69 3.66 -6.10
CA GLU A 211 -25.09 3.44 -6.55
C GLU A 211 -25.49 1.95 -6.65
N GLY A 212 -25.19 1.16 -5.61
CA GLY A 212 -25.52 -0.27 -5.57
C GLY A 212 -24.56 -1.18 -6.33
N LEU A 213 -23.46 -0.66 -6.82
CA LEU A 213 -22.35 -1.42 -7.39
C LEU A 213 -21.17 -1.44 -6.44
N VAL A 214 -20.42 -2.53 -6.45
CA VAL A 214 -19.06 -2.64 -5.85
C VAL A 214 -18.09 -2.85 -6.99
N ILE A 215 -17.19 -1.89 -7.19
CA ILE A 215 -16.24 -1.87 -8.31
C ILE A 215 -14.87 -2.22 -7.77
N VAL A 216 -14.19 -3.17 -8.42
CA VAL A 216 -12.86 -3.64 -8.07
C VAL A 216 -11.98 -3.81 -9.31
N GLY A 217 -10.73 -3.37 -9.21
CA GLY A 217 -9.68 -3.69 -10.15
C GLY A 217 -8.83 -4.86 -9.65
N PHE A 218 -7.96 -5.37 -10.51
CA PHE A 218 -7.08 -6.49 -10.19
C PHE A 218 -5.62 -6.11 -10.43
N ALA A 219 -4.77 -6.45 -9.47
CA ALA A 219 -3.31 -6.41 -9.57
C ALA A 219 -2.78 -7.69 -10.19
N GLY A 220 -1.50 -7.73 -10.59
CA GLY A 220 -0.80 -8.90 -11.09
C GLY A 220 -0.23 -8.76 -12.50
N ALA A 221 0.08 -7.54 -12.97
CA ALA A 221 0.66 -7.33 -14.30
C ALA A 221 1.89 -8.22 -14.54
N GLU A 222 2.73 -8.39 -13.53
CA GLU A 222 3.96 -9.19 -13.54
C GLU A 222 3.72 -10.70 -13.62
N PHE A 223 2.46 -11.14 -13.52
CA PHE A 223 2.06 -12.56 -13.48
C PHE A 223 1.24 -12.97 -14.70
N ALA A 224 1.53 -12.40 -15.87
CA ALA A 224 0.95 -12.78 -17.15
C ALA A 224 -0.58 -12.68 -17.19
N ILE A 225 -1.15 -11.62 -16.64
CA ILE A 225 -2.59 -11.39 -16.65
C ILE A 225 -3.05 -10.61 -17.89
N ARG A 226 -4.33 -10.72 -18.21
CA ARG A 226 -5.06 -9.74 -19.00
C ARG A 226 -5.80 -8.81 -18.05
N GLY A 227 -5.32 -7.57 -17.90
CA GLY A 227 -5.82 -6.59 -16.95
C GLY A 227 -7.31 -6.28 -17.13
N ARG A 228 -7.99 -5.97 -16.02
CA ARG A 228 -9.43 -5.70 -16.03
C ARG A 228 -9.92 -5.01 -14.76
N VAL A 229 -11.09 -4.42 -14.87
CA VAL A 229 -11.92 -3.92 -13.76
C VAL A 229 -13.31 -4.53 -13.87
N LYS A 230 -13.92 -4.84 -12.73
CA LYS A 230 -15.26 -5.45 -12.66
C LYS A 230 -16.16 -4.71 -11.70
N ALA A 231 -17.46 -4.66 -12.01
CA ALA A 231 -18.49 -4.21 -11.08
C ALA A 231 -19.43 -5.35 -10.72
N PHE A 232 -19.76 -5.42 -9.45
CA PHE A 232 -20.66 -6.42 -8.88
C PHE A 232 -21.85 -5.73 -8.25
N ASP A 233 -23.01 -6.35 -8.30
CA ASP A 233 -24.20 -5.92 -7.58
C ASP A 233 -23.95 -6.01 -6.07
N ALA A 234 -24.05 -4.90 -5.37
CA ALA A 234 -23.71 -4.77 -3.95
C ALA A 234 -24.58 -5.63 -3.02
N LYS A 235 -25.80 -5.98 -3.44
CA LYS A 235 -26.72 -6.81 -2.65
C LYS A 235 -26.42 -8.30 -2.79
N THR A 236 -26.04 -8.73 -3.99
CA THR A 236 -26.01 -10.16 -4.34
C THR A 236 -24.62 -10.69 -4.69
N GLY A 237 -23.64 -9.83 -4.93
CA GLY A 237 -22.31 -10.21 -5.43
C GLY A 237 -22.30 -10.67 -6.89
N LYS A 238 -23.42 -10.55 -7.63
CA LYS A 238 -23.44 -10.93 -9.04
C LYS A 238 -22.66 -9.94 -9.90
N LEU A 239 -21.87 -10.46 -10.83
CA LEU A 239 -21.15 -9.67 -11.82
C LEU A 239 -22.16 -8.88 -12.68
N VAL A 240 -21.92 -7.57 -12.83
CA VAL A 240 -22.73 -6.66 -13.65
C VAL A 240 -22.04 -6.34 -14.96
N TRP A 241 -20.78 -5.91 -14.91
CA TRP A 241 -19.97 -5.63 -16.09
C TRP A 241 -18.48 -5.88 -15.85
N THR A 242 -17.76 -6.09 -16.95
CA THR A 242 -16.30 -6.19 -17.00
C THR A 242 -15.79 -5.27 -18.09
N PHE A 243 -14.72 -4.52 -17.81
CA PHE A 243 -13.91 -3.82 -18.79
C PHE A 243 -12.50 -4.38 -18.77
N TYR A 244 -11.98 -4.84 -19.92
CA TYR A 244 -10.61 -5.30 -20.07
C TYR A 244 -9.71 -4.12 -20.42
N THR A 245 -8.67 -3.90 -19.63
CA THR A 245 -7.66 -2.86 -19.85
C THR A 245 -6.61 -3.26 -20.90
N VAL A 246 -6.57 -4.55 -21.26
CA VAL A 246 -5.89 -5.03 -22.46
C VAL A 246 -6.94 -5.51 -23.45
N PRO A 247 -7.16 -4.81 -24.57
CA PRO A 247 -8.21 -5.16 -25.53
C PRO A 247 -7.85 -6.43 -26.32
N GLY A 248 -8.85 -7.27 -26.56
CA GLY A 248 -8.76 -8.42 -27.44
C GLY A 248 -9.22 -8.11 -28.86
N PRO A 249 -9.18 -9.09 -29.77
CA PRO A 249 -9.59 -8.92 -31.17
C PRO A 249 -10.99 -8.32 -31.30
N GLY A 250 -11.08 -7.23 -32.08
CA GLY A 250 -12.32 -6.48 -32.29
C GLY A 250 -12.68 -5.48 -31.21
N GLU A 251 -11.96 -5.41 -30.12
CA GLU A 251 -12.10 -4.39 -29.08
C GLU A 251 -11.25 -3.14 -29.41
N LEU A 252 -11.72 -1.98 -28.97
CA LEU A 252 -11.03 -0.69 -29.20
C LEU A 252 -9.62 -0.73 -28.59
N GLY A 253 -8.60 -0.36 -29.41
CA GLY A 253 -7.20 -0.32 -28.98
C GLY A 253 -6.45 -1.64 -29.21
N HIS A 254 -7.11 -2.70 -29.68
CA HIS A 254 -6.40 -3.94 -30.00
C HIS A 254 -5.40 -3.80 -31.13
N ASP A 255 -5.60 -2.85 -32.05
CA ASP A 255 -4.69 -2.48 -33.13
C ASP A 255 -3.34 -1.90 -32.65
N THR A 256 -3.24 -1.54 -31.38
CA THR A 256 -1.98 -1.12 -30.72
C THR A 256 -1.19 -2.29 -30.14
N TRP A 257 -1.68 -3.51 -30.31
CA TRP A 257 -1.04 -4.78 -29.94
C TRP A 257 -0.70 -5.56 -31.21
N PRO A 258 0.28 -6.48 -31.16
CA PRO A 258 0.57 -7.35 -32.31
C PRO A 258 -0.66 -8.13 -32.76
N GLN A 259 -0.83 -8.23 -34.10
CA GLN A 259 -1.94 -8.97 -34.71
C GLN A 259 -1.52 -10.40 -35.12
N ASP A 260 -0.23 -10.73 -34.96
CA ASP A 260 0.40 -11.99 -35.37
C ASP A 260 0.74 -12.91 -34.18
N ASN A 261 0.40 -12.49 -32.95
CA ASN A 261 0.57 -13.29 -31.74
C ASN A 261 -0.52 -13.00 -30.71
N ASP A 262 -0.53 -13.76 -29.62
CA ASP A 262 -1.54 -13.70 -28.58
C ASP A 262 -1.05 -13.02 -27.27
N VAL A 263 0.05 -12.26 -27.32
CA VAL A 263 0.64 -11.61 -26.14
C VAL A 263 -0.35 -10.72 -25.38
N TRP A 264 -1.35 -10.16 -26.05
CA TRP A 264 -2.42 -9.38 -25.43
C TRP A 264 -3.18 -10.14 -24.33
N LYS A 265 -3.22 -11.49 -24.38
CA LYS A 265 -3.81 -12.33 -23.31
C LYS A 265 -3.06 -12.22 -22.00
N HIS A 266 -1.81 -11.78 -22.04
CA HIS A 266 -0.86 -11.67 -20.93
C HIS A 266 -0.30 -10.25 -20.81
N GLY A 267 -1.00 -9.28 -21.40
CA GLY A 267 -0.52 -7.93 -21.65
C GLY A 267 -0.45 -7.00 -20.43
N GLY A 268 -0.68 -7.48 -19.20
CA GLY A 268 -0.54 -6.69 -17.98
C GLY A 268 -1.69 -5.70 -17.79
N ALA A 269 -1.40 -4.40 -17.73
CA ALA A 269 -2.36 -3.29 -17.55
C ALA A 269 -3.30 -3.47 -16.34
N SER A 270 -2.75 -3.85 -15.21
CA SER A 270 -3.48 -4.05 -13.95
C SER A 270 -4.20 -2.78 -13.48
N VAL A 271 -5.32 -2.93 -12.77
CA VAL A 271 -6.02 -1.84 -12.06
C VAL A 271 -5.89 -2.11 -10.58
N TRP A 272 -4.85 -1.57 -9.97
CA TRP A 272 -4.47 -1.90 -8.59
C TRP A 272 -4.68 -0.75 -7.59
N GLN A 273 -5.31 0.33 -8.06
CA GLN A 273 -5.71 1.47 -7.25
C GLN A 273 -7.23 1.63 -7.22
N THR A 274 -7.73 2.30 -6.17
CA THR A 274 -9.16 2.62 -6.04
C THR A 274 -9.55 3.70 -7.04
N PRO A 275 -10.55 3.45 -7.91
CA PRO A 275 -11.02 4.45 -8.87
C PRO A 275 -11.68 5.67 -8.21
N ALA A 276 -11.80 6.77 -8.96
CA ALA A 276 -12.64 7.92 -8.62
C ALA A 276 -13.91 7.97 -9.48
N VAL A 277 -14.95 8.64 -9.01
CA VAL A 277 -16.21 8.82 -9.74
C VAL A 277 -16.62 10.28 -9.76
N ASP A 278 -17.00 10.78 -10.93
CA ASP A 278 -17.79 12.00 -11.07
C ASP A 278 -19.27 11.62 -11.25
N PRO A 279 -20.11 11.79 -10.21
CA PRO A 279 -21.51 11.41 -10.33
C PRO A 279 -22.32 12.34 -11.26
N GLU A 280 -21.92 13.59 -11.45
CA GLU A 280 -22.57 14.51 -12.37
C GLU A 280 -22.42 14.03 -13.82
N LEU A 281 -21.19 13.60 -14.19
CA LEU A 281 -20.91 13.04 -15.51
C LEU A 281 -21.29 11.56 -15.62
N GLY A 282 -21.46 10.86 -14.48
CA GLY A 282 -21.69 9.42 -14.43
C GLY A 282 -20.44 8.61 -14.86
N LEU A 283 -19.25 9.18 -14.70
CA LEU A 283 -18.00 8.62 -15.17
C LEU A 283 -17.14 8.09 -14.01
N LEU A 284 -16.58 6.90 -14.21
CA LEU A 284 -15.55 6.26 -13.41
C LEU A 284 -14.20 6.53 -14.05
N TYR A 285 -13.21 6.88 -13.25
CA TYR A 285 -11.84 7.10 -13.69
C TYR A 285 -10.89 6.19 -12.94
N LEU A 286 -10.03 5.54 -13.69
CA LEU A 286 -9.03 4.62 -13.15
C LEU A 286 -7.68 4.84 -13.84
N SER A 287 -6.61 4.47 -13.15
CA SER A 287 -5.27 4.36 -13.72
C SER A 287 -4.92 2.91 -13.94
N THR A 288 -4.05 2.65 -14.91
CA THR A 288 -3.62 1.31 -15.28
C THR A 288 -2.11 1.14 -15.13
N GLY A 289 -1.70 -0.08 -14.83
CA GLY A 289 -0.33 -0.47 -14.65
C GLY A 289 0.43 -0.75 -15.95
N ASN A 290 1.64 -1.23 -15.78
CA ASN A 290 2.60 -1.60 -16.82
C ASN A 290 2.08 -2.69 -17.76
N PRO A 291 2.67 -2.81 -18.98
CA PRO A 291 2.41 -3.96 -19.85
C PRO A 291 3.14 -5.23 -19.38
N GLY A 292 2.73 -6.38 -19.89
CA GLY A 292 3.43 -7.66 -19.77
C GLY A 292 3.94 -8.16 -21.12
N PRO A 293 5.20 -8.65 -21.22
CA PRO A 293 6.26 -8.65 -20.20
C PRO A 293 6.79 -7.25 -19.93
N ASP A 294 7.20 -6.96 -18.68
CA ASP A 294 7.49 -5.60 -18.22
C ASP A 294 8.69 -4.98 -18.94
N TYR A 295 9.85 -5.70 -18.96
CA TYR A 295 11.15 -5.13 -19.31
C TYR A 295 11.65 -5.53 -20.70
N ASN A 296 10.90 -6.34 -21.44
CA ASN A 296 11.22 -6.66 -22.83
C ASN A 296 9.98 -6.51 -23.72
N GLY A 297 9.94 -5.40 -24.46
CA GLY A 297 8.84 -5.04 -25.35
C GLY A 297 8.85 -5.74 -26.71
N ALA A 298 9.87 -6.54 -27.04
CA ALA A 298 10.07 -7.09 -28.39
C ALA A 298 8.86 -7.88 -28.93
N VAL A 299 8.14 -8.57 -28.07
CA VAL A 299 6.97 -9.42 -28.45
C VAL A 299 5.66 -8.66 -28.51
N ARG A 300 5.61 -7.41 -27.98
CA ARG A 300 4.37 -6.61 -27.86
C ARG A 300 4.45 -5.29 -28.60
N LYS A 301 4.92 -5.30 -29.85
CA LYS A 301 5.04 -4.12 -30.69
C LYS A 301 3.77 -3.27 -30.71
N GLY A 302 3.93 -1.93 -30.73
CA GLY A 302 2.86 -0.95 -30.69
C GLY A 302 2.75 -0.28 -29.31
N ASP A 303 1.83 0.67 -29.15
CA ASP A 303 1.71 1.47 -27.92
C ASP A 303 1.11 0.73 -26.72
N ASN A 304 0.52 -0.44 -26.96
CA ASN A 304 -0.05 -1.36 -25.95
C ASN A 304 -1.16 -0.72 -25.10
N LEU A 305 -2.19 -0.15 -25.74
CA LEU A 305 -3.36 0.38 -25.02
C LEU A 305 -4.09 -0.75 -24.23
N PHE A 306 -4.55 -0.49 -23.00
CA PHE A 306 -4.50 0.75 -22.23
C PHE A 306 -3.51 0.65 -21.07
N THR A 307 -2.25 0.27 -21.30
CA THR A 307 -1.22 0.26 -20.26
C THR A 307 -0.80 1.69 -19.91
N ALA A 308 -0.30 1.93 -18.69
CA ALA A 308 0.19 3.21 -18.19
C ALA A 308 -0.74 4.39 -18.56
N SER A 309 -2.05 4.25 -18.33
CA SER A 309 -3.08 5.17 -18.84
C SER A 309 -4.04 5.61 -17.75
N ILE A 310 -4.59 6.81 -17.91
CA ILE A 310 -5.83 7.22 -17.26
C ILE A 310 -6.97 6.84 -18.19
N VAL A 311 -7.95 6.09 -17.69
CA VAL A 311 -9.11 5.59 -18.46
C VAL A 311 -10.41 6.05 -17.83
N ALA A 312 -11.33 6.57 -18.64
CA ALA A 312 -12.69 6.95 -18.23
C ALA A 312 -13.72 5.98 -18.78
N LEU A 313 -14.58 5.48 -17.90
CA LEU A 313 -15.66 4.56 -18.21
C LEU A 313 -17.00 5.11 -17.70
N GLU A 314 -18.10 4.70 -18.28
CA GLU A 314 -19.40 4.89 -17.64
C GLU A 314 -19.49 4.02 -16.38
N ALA A 315 -19.70 4.62 -15.23
CA ALA A 315 -19.66 3.92 -13.95
C ALA A 315 -20.67 2.75 -13.84
N LYS A 316 -21.86 2.88 -14.45
CA LYS A 316 -22.92 1.86 -14.38
C LYS A 316 -22.78 0.71 -15.37
N THR A 317 -22.08 0.92 -16.47
CA THR A 317 -22.04 -0.04 -17.59
C THR A 317 -20.65 -0.54 -17.93
N GLY A 318 -19.60 0.12 -17.44
CA GLY A 318 -18.21 -0.15 -17.83
C GLY A 318 -17.87 0.28 -19.25
N ARG A 319 -18.79 1.00 -19.95
CA ARG A 319 -18.58 1.42 -21.33
C ARG A 319 -17.48 2.49 -21.40
N TYR A 320 -16.48 2.28 -22.29
CA TYR A 320 -15.39 3.20 -22.55
C TYR A 320 -15.88 4.59 -23.01
N ARG A 321 -15.17 5.64 -22.55
CA ARG A 321 -15.44 7.03 -22.93
C ARG A 321 -14.21 7.72 -23.52
N TRP A 322 -13.09 7.72 -22.82
CA TRP A 322 -11.82 8.27 -23.27
C TRP A 322 -10.65 7.68 -22.47
N HIS A 323 -9.45 7.85 -22.97
CA HIS A 323 -8.21 7.56 -22.25
C HIS A 323 -7.15 8.60 -22.56
N PHE A 324 -6.13 8.61 -21.72
CA PHE A 324 -4.85 9.30 -21.97
C PHE A 324 -3.74 8.36 -21.53
N GLN A 325 -2.87 7.97 -22.46
CA GLN A 325 -1.72 7.13 -22.18
C GLN A 325 -0.55 7.99 -21.72
N GLN A 326 0.03 7.71 -20.55
CA GLN A 326 1.11 8.48 -19.95
C GLN A 326 2.49 8.01 -20.43
N VAL A 327 2.61 6.74 -20.81
CA VAL A 327 3.83 6.15 -21.36
C VAL A 327 3.48 5.22 -22.52
N HIS A 328 3.96 5.53 -23.71
CA HIS A 328 3.80 4.69 -24.88
C HIS A 328 4.79 3.54 -24.85
N HIS A 329 4.35 2.32 -25.15
CA HIS A 329 5.20 1.13 -25.20
C HIS A 329 6.17 1.07 -23.99
N ASP A 330 5.59 1.12 -22.79
CA ASP A 330 6.37 1.15 -21.55
C ASP A 330 7.26 -0.09 -21.41
N ILE A 331 8.57 0.11 -21.20
CA ILE A 331 9.55 -0.92 -20.89
C ILE A 331 10.24 -0.65 -19.54
N TRP A 332 9.82 0.34 -18.79
CA TRP A 332 10.43 0.81 -17.55
C TRP A 332 9.58 0.54 -16.31
N ASP A 333 8.41 -0.06 -16.48
CA ASP A 333 7.41 -0.24 -15.42
C ASP A 333 6.91 1.12 -14.88
N TYR A 334 6.63 2.07 -15.81
CA TYR A 334 6.15 3.40 -15.47
C TYR A 334 4.62 3.48 -15.48
N ASP A 335 3.99 2.75 -14.54
CA ASP A 335 2.54 2.76 -14.30
C ASP A 335 1.94 4.14 -14.15
N GLY A 336 0.60 4.20 -14.28
CA GLY A 336 -0.25 5.12 -13.52
C GLY A 336 -0.46 4.57 -12.09
N PRO A 337 0.38 4.94 -11.10
CA PRO A 337 0.46 4.20 -9.85
C PRO A 337 -0.42 4.76 -8.75
N SER A 338 -0.77 6.06 -8.81
CA SER A 338 -1.54 6.74 -7.78
C SER A 338 -3.04 6.73 -8.09
N PRO A 339 -3.91 6.75 -7.09
CA PRO A 339 -5.32 7.04 -7.31
C PRO A 339 -5.49 8.42 -7.95
N VAL A 340 -6.27 8.49 -9.02
CA VAL A 340 -6.61 9.76 -9.66
C VAL A 340 -7.39 10.67 -8.72
N VAL A 341 -7.16 11.97 -8.81
CA VAL A 341 -7.84 13.01 -8.00
C VAL A 341 -8.70 13.88 -8.92
N LEU A 342 -9.98 14.02 -8.62
CA LEU A 342 -10.89 14.89 -9.37
C LEU A 342 -11.04 16.24 -8.66
N PHE A 343 -11.04 17.32 -9.45
CA PHE A 343 -11.12 18.68 -8.92
C PHE A 343 -11.80 19.62 -9.91
N ASP A 344 -12.29 20.75 -9.43
CA ASP A 344 -12.80 21.84 -10.28
C ASP A 344 -11.90 23.07 -10.03
N LEU A 345 -11.34 23.65 -11.09
CA LEU A 345 -10.38 24.76 -11.01
C LEU A 345 -10.47 25.65 -12.24
N GLU A 346 -10.18 26.93 -12.06
CA GLU A 346 -10.15 27.88 -13.17
C GLU A 346 -8.86 27.76 -13.99
N TYR A 347 -9.04 27.68 -15.32
CA TYR A 347 -7.97 27.75 -16.31
C TYR A 347 -8.37 28.80 -17.37
N GLY A 348 -7.56 29.86 -17.48
CA GLY A 348 -7.86 30.95 -18.41
C GLY A 348 -9.20 31.66 -18.14
N GLY A 349 -9.60 31.78 -16.88
CA GLY A 349 -10.89 32.39 -16.47
C GLY A 349 -12.12 31.50 -16.66
N VAL A 350 -11.94 30.22 -17.00
CA VAL A 350 -13.03 29.24 -17.16
C VAL A 350 -12.89 28.12 -16.15
N LEU A 351 -13.95 27.87 -15.37
CA LEU A 351 -14.01 26.74 -14.46
C LEU A 351 -14.00 25.42 -15.27
N ARG A 352 -13.03 24.57 -15.03
CA ARG A 352 -12.84 23.27 -15.68
C ARG A 352 -12.99 22.12 -14.69
N LYS A 353 -13.56 21.04 -15.16
CA LYS A 353 -13.61 19.76 -14.46
C LYS A 353 -12.29 19.03 -14.70
N GLY A 354 -11.38 19.08 -13.74
CA GLY A 354 -10.03 18.52 -13.85
C GLY A 354 -9.90 17.13 -13.27
N ILE A 355 -8.93 16.40 -13.77
CA ILE A 355 -8.39 15.16 -13.20
C ILE A 355 -6.87 15.27 -13.16
N ALA A 356 -6.26 14.89 -12.04
CA ALA A 356 -4.82 14.86 -11.89
C ALA A 356 -4.37 13.48 -11.41
N GLU A 357 -3.24 13.02 -11.94
CA GLU A 357 -2.53 11.85 -11.46
C GLU A 357 -1.03 12.10 -11.41
N ALA A 358 -0.43 11.83 -10.26
CA ALA A 358 1.02 11.80 -10.10
C ALA A 358 1.53 10.40 -10.48
N SER A 359 2.43 10.35 -11.48
CA SER A 359 2.84 9.13 -12.17
C SER A 359 4.23 8.64 -11.77
N LYS A 360 4.55 7.37 -12.03
CA LYS A 360 5.91 6.84 -11.90
C LYS A 360 6.94 7.63 -12.70
N THR A 361 6.53 8.32 -13.77
CA THR A 361 7.40 9.26 -14.50
C THR A 361 7.91 10.42 -13.65
N GLY A 362 7.30 10.70 -12.49
CA GLY A 362 7.65 11.83 -11.63
C GLY A 362 6.95 13.13 -11.98
N TRP A 363 6.09 13.14 -12.99
CA TRP A 363 5.22 14.27 -13.35
C TRP A 363 3.80 14.10 -12.82
N VAL A 364 3.02 15.20 -12.90
CA VAL A 364 1.56 15.18 -12.78
C VAL A 364 0.95 15.37 -14.15
N TYR A 365 0.04 14.49 -14.53
CA TYR A 365 -0.78 14.63 -15.73
C TYR A 365 -2.10 15.29 -15.34
N ILE A 366 -2.39 16.47 -15.90
CA ILE A 366 -3.54 17.32 -15.55
C ILE A 366 -4.43 17.45 -16.77
N LEU A 367 -5.60 16.79 -16.74
CA LEU A 367 -6.50 16.68 -17.89
C LEU A 367 -7.90 17.21 -17.56
N ASP A 368 -8.64 17.59 -18.59
CA ASP A 368 -10.09 17.81 -18.53
C ASP A 368 -10.78 16.44 -18.42
N ARG A 369 -11.42 16.16 -17.26
CA ARG A 369 -12.04 14.85 -17.00
C ARG A 369 -13.27 14.57 -17.86
N THR A 370 -13.79 15.56 -18.59
CA THR A 370 -14.93 15.34 -19.50
C THR A 370 -14.51 14.67 -20.81
N ASN A 371 -13.23 14.80 -21.21
CA ASN A 371 -12.78 14.39 -22.55
C ASN A 371 -11.33 13.92 -22.65
N GLY A 372 -10.56 13.96 -21.55
CA GLY A 372 -9.15 13.50 -21.47
C GLY A 372 -8.13 14.46 -22.08
N ARG A 373 -8.50 15.67 -22.51
CA ARG A 373 -7.56 16.63 -23.07
C ARG A 373 -6.75 17.33 -21.99
N PRO A 374 -5.44 17.60 -22.24
CA PRO A 374 -4.61 18.33 -21.28
C PRO A 374 -5.16 19.71 -20.95
N LEU A 375 -5.25 20.04 -19.65
CA LEU A 375 -5.54 21.40 -19.13
C LEU A 375 -4.26 22.23 -19.02
N VAL A 376 -3.15 21.57 -18.64
CA VAL A 376 -1.79 22.09 -18.77
C VAL A 376 -1.13 21.31 -19.91
N GLY A 377 -0.39 21.99 -20.78
CA GLY A 377 0.13 21.40 -22.00
C GLY A 377 0.97 20.14 -21.75
N ILE A 378 0.83 19.18 -22.63
CA ILE A 378 1.65 17.95 -22.67
C ILE A 378 2.18 17.86 -24.10
N ASP A 379 3.50 17.76 -24.25
CA ASP A 379 4.17 17.75 -25.55
C ASP A 379 4.67 16.33 -25.88
N GLU A 380 4.34 15.83 -27.07
CA GLU A 380 4.94 14.61 -27.61
C GLU A 380 6.39 14.87 -27.97
N THR A 381 7.32 14.33 -27.19
CA THR A 381 8.75 14.60 -27.29
C THR A 381 9.49 13.37 -27.82
N PRO A 382 10.32 13.51 -28.88
CA PRO A 382 11.15 12.42 -29.39
C PRO A 382 12.09 11.87 -28.32
N VAL A 383 12.18 10.53 -28.24
CA VAL A 383 13.02 9.81 -27.27
C VAL A 383 13.98 8.86 -27.98
N PRO A 384 15.11 8.48 -27.33
CA PRO A 384 16.02 7.48 -27.89
C PRO A 384 15.33 6.16 -28.20
N GLN A 385 15.76 5.51 -29.30
CA GLN A 385 15.13 4.31 -29.82
C GLN A 385 16.00 3.06 -29.59
N GLU A 386 15.36 1.95 -29.28
CA GLU A 386 15.91 0.60 -29.34
C GLU A 386 15.01 -0.27 -30.23
N PRO A 387 15.38 -0.42 -31.51
CA PRO A 387 14.52 -1.13 -32.47
C PRO A 387 14.21 -2.59 -32.08
N ARG A 388 15.10 -3.24 -31.34
CA ARG A 388 14.88 -4.64 -30.85
C ARG A 388 13.77 -4.70 -29.81
N GLN A 389 13.57 -3.62 -29.05
CA GLN A 389 12.47 -3.45 -28.09
C GLN A 389 11.20 -2.87 -28.75
N ALA A 390 11.27 -2.44 -30.02
CA ALA A 390 10.18 -1.75 -30.71
C ALA A 390 9.68 -0.49 -29.99
N THR A 391 10.59 0.27 -29.36
CA THR A 391 10.26 1.46 -28.55
C THR A 391 9.47 2.51 -29.30
N ALA A 392 8.57 3.22 -28.62
CA ALA A 392 7.81 4.32 -29.20
C ALA A 392 8.72 5.49 -29.60
N ALA A 393 8.37 6.18 -30.68
CA ALA A 393 9.19 7.27 -31.24
C ALA A 393 9.17 8.53 -30.35
N THR A 394 8.07 8.75 -29.65
CA THR A 394 7.86 9.90 -28.75
C THR A 394 7.29 9.42 -27.42
N GLN A 395 7.38 10.29 -26.42
CA GLN A 395 6.71 10.12 -25.13
C GLN A 395 6.03 11.43 -24.72
N PRO A 396 4.92 11.38 -23.96
CA PRO A 396 4.22 12.57 -23.50
C PRO A 396 4.94 13.23 -22.31
N TYR A 397 5.41 14.46 -22.52
CA TYR A 397 6.10 15.28 -21.52
C TYR A 397 5.17 16.39 -21.02
N PRO A 398 4.64 16.29 -19.77
CA PRO A 398 3.89 17.39 -19.17
C PRO A 398 4.73 18.64 -19.03
N ARG A 399 4.17 19.80 -19.38
CA ARG A 399 4.79 21.10 -19.10
C ARG A 399 4.69 21.40 -17.62
N GLY A 400 5.77 21.92 -17.03
CA GLY A 400 5.89 22.25 -15.64
C GLY A 400 7.02 21.48 -14.94
N ASP A 401 6.91 21.34 -13.63
CA ASP A 401 7.96 20.73 -12.82
C ASP A 401 7.75 19.21 -12.65
N ALA A 402 8.85 18.48 -12.52
CA ALA A 402 8.86 17.12 -12.03
C ALA A 402 9.23 17.10 -10.53
N PHE A 403 8.68 16.12 -9.79
CA PHE A 403 8.99 15.96 -8.36
C PHE A 403 10.44 15.53 -8.12
N VAL A 404 11.03 14.83 -9.08
CA VAL A 404 12.38 14.26 -9.00
C VAL A 404 13.14 14.54 -10.29
N PRO A 405 14.48 14.59 -10.26
CA PRO A 405 15.28 14.73 -11.47
C PRO A 405 15.07 13.55 -12.44
N HIS A 406 15.10 13.85 -13.74
CA HIS A 406 14.96 12.87 -14.81
C HIS A 406 16.30 12.47 -15.45
N GLU A 407 17.40 12.85 -14.85
CA GLU A 407 18.77 12.46 -15.26
C GLU A 407 19.66 12.28 -14.05
N ILE A 408 20.76 11.57 -14.23
CA ILE A 408 21.71 11.25 -13.17
C ILE A 408 22.84 12.27 -13.19
N GLU A 409 22.90 13.16 -12.21
CA GLU A 409 23.98 14.13 -12.06
C GLU A 409 25.28 13.50 -11.59
N ILE A 410 25.21 12.53 -10.66
CA ILE A 410 26.35 11.81 -10.09
C ILE A 410 26.18 10.33 -10.42
N PRO A 411 26.99 9.79 -11.37
CA PRO A 411 26.90 8.38 -11.73
C PRO A 411 27.33 7.47 -10.58
N PRO A 412 26.63 6.34 -10.35
CA PRO A 412 27.11 5.31 -9.44
C PRO A 412 28.47 4.77 -9.91
N GLU A 413 29.35 4.44 -8.96
CA GLU A 413 30.66 3.87 -9.26
C GLU A 413 30.53 2.55 -10.06
N GLY A 414 31.28 2.43 -11.16
CA GLY A 414 31.28 1.24 -12.01
C GLY A 414 30.05 1.08 -12.91
N VAL A 415 29.13 2.06 -12.94
CA VAL A 415 27.93 2.01 -13.80
C VAL A 415 28.13 2.93 -15.01
N LYS A 416 27.93 2.37 -16.20
CA LYS A 416 27.93 3.13 -17.46
C LYS A 416 26.63 3.92 -17.59
N LEU A 417 26.74 5.23 -17.83
CA LEU A 417 25.61 6.06 -18.19
C LEU A 417 25.45 6.14 -19.70
N VAL A 418 24.25 5.86 -20.16
CA VAL A 418 23.82 6.15 -21.54
C VAL A 418 22.79 7.28 -21.46
N ASN A 419 22.87 8.26 -22.35
CA ASN A 419 22.03 9.47 -22.36
C ASN A 419 21.97 10.21 -21.00
N GLY A 420 23.03 10.22 -20.21
CA GLY A 420 23.03 10.83 -18.88
C GLY A 420 22.16 10.09 -17.85
N GLY A 421 21.74 8.86 -18.12
CA GLY A 421 20.77 8.14 -17.28
C GLY A 421 19.40 8.81 -17.26
N ARG A 422 19.02 9.42 -18.37
CA ARG A 422 17.76 10.18 -18.52
C ARG A 422 16.55 9.25 -18.61
N ILE A 423 15.40 9.72 -18.13
CA ILE A 423 14.10 9.07 -18.31
C ILE A 423 13.88 8.65 -19.77
N PHE A 424 13.23 7.53 -19.99
CA PHE A 424 12.97 6.92 -21.31
C PHE A 424 14.24 6.54 -22.09
N THR A 425 15.40 6.41 -21.44
CA THR A 425 16.57 5.76 -22.05
C THR A 425 16.28 4.28 -22.24
N PRO A 426 16.27 3.76 -23.47
CA PRO A 426 16.01 2.35 -23.70
C PRO A 426 17.26 1.51 -23.42
N TYR A 427 17.07 0.21 -23.20
CA TYR A 427 18.12 -0.74 -22.89
C TYR A 427 17.86 -2.06 -23.62
N TRP A 428 18.82 -2.97 -23.60
CA TRP A 428 18.68 -4.32 -24.15
C TRP A 428 19.37 -5.35 -23.24
N THR A 429 19.74 -6.51 -23.79
CA THR A 429 20.24 -7.66 -23.01
C THR A 429 21.73 -7.59 -22.69
N GLU A 430 22.52 -6.78 -23.41
CA GLU A 430 23.98 -6.79 -23.30
C GLU A 430 24.48 -6.06 -22.03
N GLU A 431 23.83 -4.98 -21.64
CA GLU A 431 24.32 -4.11 -20.57
C GLU A 431 23.22 -3.75 -19.59
N THR A 432 23.55 -3.64 -18.33
CA THR A 432 22.69 -3.02 -17.32
C THR A 432 22.91 -1.51 -17.36
N LEU A 433 21.84 -0.75 -17.62
CA LEU A 433 21.87 0.71 -17.67
C LEU A 433 21.24 1.30 -16.40
N ALA A 434 21.85 2.41 -15.94
CA ALA A 434 21.28 3.21 -14.86
C ALA A 434 20.49 4.40 -15.41
N MET A 435 19.34 4.69 -14.79
CA MET A 435 18.51 5.85 -15.14
C MET A 435 17.65 6.33 -13.98
N LYS A 436 17.06 7.49 -14.14
CA LYS A 436 16.02 8.08 -13.27
C LYS A 436 14.74 8.36 -14.06
N PRO A 437 13.59 8.16 -13.43
CA PRO A 437 13.37 7.50 -12.13
C PRO A 437 13.69 6.00 -12.15
N ALA A 438 13.84 5.39 -10.95
CA ALA A 438 13.93 3.94 -10.80
C ALA A 438 12.58 3.27 -11.13
N ILE A 439 12.53 1.94 -11.13
CA ILE A 439 11.30 1.13 -11.29
C ILE A 439 10.18 1.52 -10.30
N SER A 440 10.55 1.89 -9.08
CA SER A 440 9.59 2.41 -8.10
C SER A 440 8.97 3.75 -8.50
N GLY A 441 9.47 4.35 -9.57
CA GLY A 441 9.01 5.63 -10.09
C GLY A 441 9.49 6.84 -9.28
N GLY A 442 9.26 8.02 -9.83
CA GLY A 442 9.34 9.28 -9.08
C GLY A 442 8.19 9.42 -8.10
N VAL A 443 7.01 8.90 -8.45
CA VAL A 443 5.85 8.74 -7.56
C VAL A 443 5.41 7.28 -7.64
N ASN A 444 4.78 6.76 -6.58
CA ASN A 444 4.25 5.40 -6.54
C ASN A 444 2.81 5.41 -5.97
N TRP A 445 2.35 4.27 -5.42
CA TRP A 445 1.00 4.06 -4.91
C TRP A 445 0.49 5.08 -3.88
N PRO A 446 1.32 5.75 -3.05
CA PRO A 446 0.81 6.65 -2.03
C PRO A 446 -0.16 7.69 -2.61
N PRO A 447 -1.41 7.72 -2.12
CA PRO A 447 -2.40 8.63 -2.67
C PRO A 447 -2.10 10.08 -2.27
N SER A 448 -2.23 10.96 -3.26
CA SER A 448 -2.10 12.41 -3.08
C SER A 448 -3.33 13.00 -2.39
N SER A 449 -3.18 14.16 -1.76
CA SER A 449 -4.29 14.97 -1.26
C SER A 449 -4.38 16.31 -1.98
N TYR A 450 -5.59 16.83 -2.14
CA TYR A 450 -5.86 18.07 -2.85
C TYR A 450 -6.56 19.09 -1.94
N GLU A 451 -6.06 20.32 -1.89
CA GLU A 451 -6.66 21.44 -1.15
C GLU A 451 -7.46 22.34 -2.09
N PRO A 452 -8.81 22.27 -2.06
CA PRO A 452 -9.66 23.01 -3.02
C PRO A 452 -9.48 24.53 -2.97
N SER A 453 -9.22 25.09 -1.79
CA SER A 453 -9.09 26.55 -1.60
C SER A 453 -7.87 27.14 -2.30
N THR A 454 -6.79 26.35 -2.46
CA THR A 454 -5.53 26.80 -3.08
C THR A 454 -5.25 26.20 -4.43
N GLY A 455 -5.94 25.11 -4.82
CA GLY A 455 -5.66 24.34 -6.02
C GLY A 455 -4.36 23.53 -5.95
N ARG A 456 -3.90 23.22 -4.73
CA ARG A 456 -2.64 22.49 -4.51
C ARG A 456 -2.85 20.99 -4.34
N LEU A 457 -2.00 20.22 -4.98
CA LEU A 457 -1.87 18.77 -4.82
C LEU A 457 -0.63 18.47 -3.98
N PHE A 458 -0.77 17.69 -2.91
CA PHE A 458 0.35 17.27 -2.06
C PHE A 458 0.74 15.84 -2.41
N VAL A 459 2.00 15.67 -2.79
CA VAL A 459 2.50 14.43 -3.40
C VAL A 459 3.70 13.90 -2.64
N CYS A 460 3.65 12.60 -2.35
CA CYS A 460 4.74 11.81 -1.81
C CYS A 460 5.53 11.21 -2.99
N ALA A 461 6.78 11.58 -3.12
CA ALA A 461 7.67 11.17 -4.22
C ALA A 461 9.01 10.64 -3.68
N GLN A 462 9.79 10.01 -4.56
CA GLN A 462 11.07 9.41 -4.20
C GLN A 462 12.08 9.59 -5.33
N ASP A 463 13.23 10.15 -5.01
CA ASP A 463 14.35 10.28 -5.93
C ASP A 463 15.27 9.06 -5.77
N ARG A 464 15.27 8.18 -6.78
CA ARG A 464 16.08 6.96 -6.81
C ARG A 464 16.68 6.74 -8.19
N ILE A 465 17.91 6.21 -8.21
CA ILE A 465 18.53 5.69 -9.42
C ILE A 465 18.15 4.21 -9.56
N GLY A 466 17.53 3.85 -10.69
CA GLY A 466 17.25 2.48 -11.07
C GLY A 466 18.29 1.92 -12.02
N THR A 467 18.40 0.60 -12.07
CA THR A 467 19.16 -0.13 -13.09
C THR A 467 18.25 -1.09 -13.83
N PHE A 468 18.43 -1.21 -15.13
CA PHE A 468 17.56 -1.98 -16.01
C PHE A 468 18.38 -2.78 -17.02
N ARG A 469 17.96 -4.00 -17.30
CA ARG A 469 18.45 -4.85 -18.38
C ARG A 469 17.34 -5.79 -18.83
N ALA A 470 17.10 -5.90 -20.13
CA ALA A 470 16.18 -6.90 -20.67
C ALA A 470 16.76 -8.31 -20.56
N GLU A 471 15.89 -9.31 -20.46
CA GLU A 471 16.20 -10.71 -20.57
C GLU A 471 15.43 -11.35 -21.73
N ALA A 472 15.85 -12.52 -22.17
CA ALA A 472 15.13 -13.28 -23.18
C ALA A 472 13.72 -13.62 -22.70
N ILE A 473 12.77 -13.60 -23.63
CA ILE A 473 11.39 -13.96 -23.33
C ILE A 473 11.21 -15.44 -23.65
N GLU A 474 11.05 -16.23 -22.60
CA GLU A 474 10.73 -17.65 -22.70
C GLU A 474 9.85 -18.11 -21.53
N PRO A 475 8.70 -18.70 -21.78
CA PRO A 475 7.99 -18.85 -23.05
C PRO A 475 7.30 -17.55 -23.51
N THR A 476 7.01 -17.43 -24.81
CA THR A 476 6.26 -16.29 -25.38
C THR A 476 4.80 -16.23 -24.93
N GLU A 477 4.24 -17.35 -24.46
CA GLU A 477 2.91 -17.48 -23.87
C GLU A 477 3.03 -18.19 -22.52
N PRO A 478 3.35 -17.46 -21.44
CA PRO A 478 3.44 -18.05 -20.12
C PRO A 478 2.05 -18.45 -19.61
N PRO A 479 1.94 -19.50 -18.81
CA PRO A 479 0.71 -19.75 -18.08
C PRO A 479 0.44 -18.61 -17.11
N GLY A 480 -0.82 -18.20 -16.97
CA GLY A 480 -1.22 -17.19 -15.97
C GLY A 480 -0.75 -17.58 -14.56
N GLY A 481 -0.46 -16.59 -13.73
CA GLY A 481 0.08 -16.78 -12.39
C GLY A 481 1.58 -17.10 -12.35
N LYS A 482 2.28 -17.08 -13.48
CA LYS A 482 3.73 -17.18 -13.54
C LYS A 482 4.34 -15.81 -13.82
N ARG A 483 5.50 -15.54 -13.21
CA ARG A 483 6.21 -14.28 -13.42
C ARG A 483 6.58 -14.11 -14.89
N TYR A 484 6.26 -12.94 -15.43
CA TYR A 484 6.45 -12.61 -16.85
C TYR A 484 7.04 -11.21 -16.99
N ALA A 485 8.16 -10.96 -16.33
CA ALA A 485 8.83 -9.67 -16.33
C ALA A 485 9.83 -9.51 -17.48
N ALA A 486 10.55 -10.59 -17.85
CA ALA A 486 11.54 -10.64 -18.92
C ALA A 486 12.64 -9.56 -18.78
N GLY A 487 13.13 -9.35 -17.57
CA GLY A 487 14.22 -8.41 -17.32
C GLY A 487 14.67 -8.39 -15.87
N ILE A 488 15.81 -7.76 -15.68
CA ILE A 488 16.42 -7.52 -14.39
C ILE A 488 16.36 -6.02 -14.09
N PHE A 489 15.96 -5.71 -12.88
CA PHE A 489 15.96 -4.35 -12.37
C PHE A 489 16.62 -4.28 -11.01
N GLY A 490 17.11 -3.10 -10.67
CA GLY A 490 17.73 -2.84 -9.37
C GLY A 490 17.57 -1.39 -8.95
N ALA A 491 18.01 -1.09 -7.74
CA ALA A 491 18.11 0.28 -7.27
C ALA A 491 19.52 0.52 -6.74
N SER A 492 20.08 1.67 -7.10
CA SER A 492 21.36 2.10 -6.53
C SER A 492 21.15 2.59 -5.09
N PRO A 493 22.09 2.30 -4.18
CA PRO A 493 22.12 2.91 -2.85
C PRO A 493 22.34 4.42 -2.87
N LEU A 494 22.93 4.94 -3.94
CA LEU A 494 23.15 6.38 -4.13
C LEU A 494 21.88 7.04 -4.62
N GLY A 495 21.53 8.21 -4.06
CA GLY A 495 20.35 8.98 -4.48
C GLY A 495 19.02 8.43 -3.98
N LYS A 496 18.99 7.89 -2.76
CA LYS A 496 17.73 7.51 -2.10
C LYS A 496 17.22 8.66 -1.24
N LEU A 497 16.31 9.46 -1.76
CA LEU A 497 15.71 10.59 -1.04
C LEU A 497 14.19 10.54 -1.14
N GLY A 498 13.54 10.76 0.00
CA GLY A 498 12.11 11.06 0.02
C GLY A 498 11.85 12.51 -0.36
N VAL A 499 10.82 12.71 -1.13
CA VAL A 499 10.34 14.04 -1.52
C VAL A 499 8.88 14.16 -1.13
N PHE A 500 8.53 15.20 -0.40
CA PHE A 500 7.14 15.58 -0.19
C PHE A 500 6.94 17.01 -0.68
N ALA A 501 6.02 17.22 -1.61
CA ALA A 501 5.90 18.50 -2.30
C ALA A 501 4.45 18.94 -2.49
N ALA A 502 4.23 20.26 -2.59
CA ALA A 502 2.99 20.87 -3.03
C ALA A 502 3.14 21.35 -4.47
N MET A 503 2.22 20.92 -5.34
CA MET A 503 2.13 21.28 -6.75
C MET A 503 0.90 22.17 -6.97
N ASP A 504 1.05 23.32 -7.60
CA ASP A 504 -0.10 24.12 -8.08
C ASP A 504 -0.63 23.51 -9.38
N LEU A 505 -1.85 23.01 -9.34
CA LEU A 505 -2.46 22.37 -10.52
C LEU A 505 -2.81 23.35 -11.65
N ARG A 506 -2.83 24.68 -11.40
CA ARG A 506 -3.08 25.67 -12.46
C ARG A 506 -1.90 25.78 -13.44
N THR A 507 -0.70 25.64 -12.91
CA THR A 507 0.56 25.87 -13.65
C THR A 507 1.41 24.60 -13.79
N ASN A 508 1.08 23.54 -13.04
CA ASN A 508 1.89 22.35 -12.88
C ASN A 508 3.31 22.68 -12.39
N THR A 509 3.43 23.61 -11.41
CA THR A 509 4.71 24.00 -10.82
C THR A 509 4.73 23.74 -9.32
N ILE A 510 5.91 23.37 -8.82
CA ILE A 510 6.11 23.07 -7.38
C ILE A 510 6.14 24.37 -6.61
N VAL A 511 5.25 24.47 -5.61
CA VAL A 511 5.16 25.62 -4.70
C VAL A 511 6.20 25.52 -3.60
N TRP A 512 6.36 24.33 -3.04
CA TRP A 512 7.39 24.01 -2.05
C TRP A 512 7.71 22.51 -2.08
N ARG A 513 8.89 22.15 -1.58
CA ARG A 513 9.40 20.78 -1.55
C ARG A 513 10.16 20.54 -0.25
N GLN A 514 9.92 19.39 0.37
CA GLN A 514 10.68 18.84 1.49
C GLN A 514 11.51 17.65 1.00
N HIS A 515 12.75 17.54 1.46
CA HIS A 515 13.60 16.39 1.23
C HIS A 515 13.80 15.61 2.54
N TRP A 516 13.63 14.31 2.48
CA TRP A 516 13.77 13.41 3.62
C TRP A 516 14.85 12.37 3.34
N PRO A 517 15.61 11.94 4.39
CA PRO A 517 16.64 10.93 4.22
C PRO A 517 16.08 9.53 3.89
N GLU A 518 14.84 9.24 4.35
CA GLU A 518 14.09 8.04 4.00
C GLU A 518 13.08 8.34 2.87
N GLU A 519 12.76 7.34 2.09
CA GLU A 519 11.74 7.46 1.05
C GLU A 519 10.42 7.98 1.59
N CYS A 520 9.72 8.81 0.82
CA CYS A 520 8.32 9.12 1.07
C CYS A 520 7.46 7.96 0.54
N TYR A 521 6.75 7.26 1.42
CA TYR A 521 5.98 6.08 1.05
C TYR A 521 4.69 5.97 1.86
N SER A 522 3.96 7.08 1.96
CA SER A 522 2.69 7.22 2.68
C SER A 522 1.73 8.13 1.95
N GLY A 523 0.44 7.81 1.98
CA GLY A 523 -0.57 8.76 1.52
C GLY A 523 -0.70 9.96 2.44
N SER A 524 -1.26 11.05 1.92
CA SER A 524 -1.48 12.30 2.66
C SER A 524 -2.95 12.65 2.78
N VAL A 525 -3.28 13.54 3.75
CA VAL A 525 -4.61 14.14 3.92
C VAL A 525 -4.43 15.62 4.27
N ALA A 526 -5.03 16.50 3.47
CA ALA A 526 -5.05 17.93 3.73
C ALA A 526 -6.30 18.34 4.50
N THR A 527 -6.24 19.44 5.27
CA THR A 527 -7.36 19.96 6.07
C THR A 527 -7.56 21.45 5.88
N ALA A 528 -8.78 21.92 6.11
CA ALA A 528 -9.07 23.35 6.13
C ALA A 528 -8.38 24.10 7.30
N GLY A 529 -7.84 23.39 8.30
CA GLY A 529 -6.95 23.92 9.33
C GLY A 529 -5.58 24.37 8.79
N GLY A 530 -5.34 24.20 7.48
CA GLY A 530 -4.10 24.55 6.80
C GLY A 530 -2.97 23.56 7.06
N LEU A 531 -3.31 22.31 7.34
CA LEU A 531 -2.39 21.23 7.61
C LEU A 531 -2.45 20.17 6.51
N VAL A 532 -1.31 19.54 6.25
CA VAL A 532 -1.26 18.28 5.53
C VAL A 532 -0.57 17.23 6.41
N PHE A 533 -1.30 16.15 6.68
CA PHE A 533 -0.79 14.99 7.41
C PHE A 533 -0.16 14.00 6.45
N VAL A 534 1.03 13.52 6.78
CA VAL A 534 1.75 12.48 6.01
C VAL A 534 2.56 11.61 6.95
N GLY A 535 2.57 10.31 6.67
CA GLY A 535 3.35 9.36 7.45
C GLY A 535 4.80 9.24 6.98
N ARG A 536 5.66 8.72 7.86
CA ARG A 536 7.08 8.49 7.63
C ARG A 536 7.42 7.00 7.83
N ASN A 537 8.40 6.51 7.10
CA ASN A 537 8.86 5.11 7.20
C ASN A 537 9.42 4.76 8.58
N ASP A 538 9.97 5.75 9.29
CA ASP A 538 10.48 5.60 10.65
C ASP A 538 9.40 5.57 11.75
N GLY A 539 8.13 5.61 11.35
CA GLY A 539 6.98 5.52 12.25
C GLY A 539 6.44 6.85 12.75
N ARG A 540 6.97 7.97 12.29
CA ARG A 540 6.41 9.27 12.63
C ARG A 540 5.20 9.60 11.75
N LEU A 541 4.14 10.12 12.37
CA LEU A 541 3.09 10.87 11.68
C LEU A 541 3.45 12.35 11.80
N THR A 542 3.45 13.05 10.66
CA THR A 542 3.91 14.45 10.56
C THR A 542 2.77 15.33 10.05
N ALA A 543 2.62 16.52 10.62
CA ALA A 543 1.76 17.58 10.09
C ALA A 543 2.62 18.74 9.59
N LEU A 544 2.41 19.12 8.33
CA LEU A 544 3.10 20.23 7.68
C LEU A 544 2.10 21.36 7.39
N ASP A 545 2.58 22.61 7.35
CA ASP A 545 1.82 23.75 6.86
C ASP A 545 1.60 23.63 5.35
N THR A 546 0.36 23.71 4.90
CA THR A 546 0.03 23.60 3.46
C THR A 546 0.61 24.75 2.63
N ARG A 547 0.99 25.88 3.26
CA ARG A 547 1.50 27.09 2.56
C ARG A 547 2.93 26.93 2.07
N ASP A 548 3.80 26.38 2.94
CA ASP A 548 5.26 26.40 2.74
C ASP A 548 5.98 25.09 3.12
N GLY A 549 5.23 24.08 3.59
CA GLY A 549 5.78 22.79 4.00
C GLY A 549 6.48 22.79 5.36
N THR A 550 6.40 23.88 6.14
CA THR A 550 7.00 23.92 7.49
C THR A 550 6.42 22.82 8.37
N LYS A 551 7.30 22.03 9.01
CA LYS A 551 6.88 21.02 9.97
C LYS A 551 6.35 21.67 11.23
N LEU A 552 5.07 21.45 11.54
CA LEU A 552 4.38 22.00 12.71
C LEU A 552 4.26 21.02 13.87
N TRP A 553 4.19 19.71 13.54
CA TRP A 553 4.02 18.66 14.53
C TRP A 553 4.51 17.31 13.98
N GLU A 554 4.96 16.44 14.88
CA GLU A 554 5.25 15.04 14.60
C GLU A 554 5.02 14.18 15.84
N PHE A 555 4.67 12.90 15.61
CA PHE A 555 4.40 11.94 16.68
C PHE A 555 4.86 10.54 16.27
N GLN A 556 5.66 9.89 17.14
CA GLN A 556 6.12 8.53 16.92
C GLN A 556 5.03 7.51 17.26
N THR A 557 4.61 6.70 16.29
CA THR A 557 3.53 5.71 16.43
C THR A 557 4.02 4.30 16.77
N GLY A 558 5.32 4.04 16.60
CA GLY A 558 5.98 2.76 16.96
C GLY A 558 6.21 1.80 15.80
N ALA A 559 5.55 1.96 14.66
CA ALA A 559 5.77 1.21 13.43
C ALA A 559 5.64 2.16 12.23
N GLY A 560 6.08 1.74 11.04
CA GLY A 560 6.02 2.59 9.85
C GLY A 560 4.61 3.13 9.60
N MET A 561 4.53 4.44 9.37
CA MET A 561 3.30 5.15 9.03
C MET A 561 3.21 5.26 7.51
N ASN A 562 2.71 4.19 6.87
CA ASN A 562 2.62 4.11 5.42
C ASN A 562 1.18 4.26 4.90
N SER A 563 0.16 4.15 5.77
CA SER A 563 -1.24 4.37 5.40
C SER A 563 -1.62 5.86 5.47
N PRO A 564 -2.54 6.34 4.62
CA PRO A 564 -3.14 7.65 4.81
C PRO A 564 -3.94 7.70 6.11
N VAL A 565 -3.94 8.85 6.77
CA VAL A 565 -4.81 9.08 7.93
C VAL A 565 -6.25 9.37 7.52
N THR A 566 -7.14 9.50 8.51
CA THR A 566 -8.51 9.92 8.33
C THR A 566 -8.83 11.03 9.34
N VAL A 567 -9.36 12.16 8.88
CA VAL A 567 -9.70 13.32 9.71
C VAL A 567 -11.22 13.50 9.73
N PHE A 568 -11.81 13.43 10.92
CA PHE A 568 -13.25 13.43 11.08
C PHE A 568 -13.69 14.07 12.40
N GLU A 569 -14.97 14.43 12.50
CA GLU A 569 -15.60 14.96 13.72
C GLU A 569 -16.42 13.86 14.40
N HIS A 570 -16.23 13.69 15.71
CA HIS A 570 -17.08 12.83 16.53
C HIS A 570 -17.48 13.59 17.82
N ARG A 571 -18.78 13.68 18.09
CA ARG A 571 -19.34 14.37 19.26
C ARG A 571 -18.82 15.82 19.42
N GLY A 572 -18.68 16.53 18.31
CA GLY A 572 -18.24 17.93 18.28
C GLY A 572 -16.73 18.13 18.48
N LYS A 573 -15.94 17.07 18.43
CA LYS A 573 -14.46 17.12 18.48
C LYS A 573 -13.87 16.57 17.19
N GLU A 574 -12.79 17.20 16.74
CA GLU A 574 -12.03 16.76 15.58
C GLU A 574 -10.96 15.74 16.00
N TYR A 575 -10.84 14.65 15.24
CA TYR A 575 -9.91 13.56 15.47
C TYR A 575 -9.16 13.19 14.21
N VAL A 576 -7.97 12.59 14.40
CA VAL A 576 -7.17 11.97 13.34
C VAL A 576 -7.01 10.48 13.68
N ALA A 577 -7.53 9.59 12.83
CA ALA A 577 -7.30 8.15 12.93
C ALA A 577 -6.16 7.73 12.02
N ALA A 578 -5.26 6.90 12.52
CA ALA A 578 -4.07 6.46 11.80
C ALA A 578 -3.82 4.96 12.00
N TYR A 579 -3.42 4.25 10.95
CA TYR A 579 -3.02 2.85 10.99
C TYR A 579 -1.50 2.74 10.81
N SER A 580 -0.80 2.30 11.86
CA SER A 580 0.65 2.18 11.94
C SER A 580 1.03 0.71 11.87
N ALA A 581 1.48 0.25 10.70
CA ALA A 581 1.71 -1.18 10.45
C ALA A 581 2.99 -1.49 9.66
N GLY A 582 3.60 -0.47 9.07
CA GLY A 582 4.81 -0.63 8.26
C GLY A 582 4.55 -1.13 6.85
N ASN A 583 5.57 -1.07 6.01
CA ASN A 583 5.53 -1.45 4.61
C ASN A 583 6.76 -2.26 4.24
N LEU A 584 6.59 -3.31 3.41
CA LEU A 584 7.68 -4.17 2.97
C LEU A 584 8.68 -3.39 2.09
N PHE A 585 8.18 -2.70 1.06
CA PHE A 585 9.03 -1.96 0.11
C PHE A 585 9.81 -0.81 0.74
N ALA A 586 9.17 -0.09 1.66
CA ALA A 586 9.80 0.99 2.40
C ALA A 586 10.78 0.49 3.49
N GLY A 587 10.86 -0.84 3.71
CA GLY A 587 11.69 -1.41 4.78
C GLY A 587 11.34 -0.89 6.17
N SER A 588 10.10 -0.44 6.38
CA SER A 588 9.69 0.16 7.64
C SER A 588 9.31 -0.86 8.69
N ALA A 589 9.48 -0.48 9.97
CA ALA A 589 9.15 -1.34 11.12
C ALA A 589 7.69 -1.79 11.08
N LYS A 590 7.46 -3.09 11.32
CA LYS A 590 6.14 -3.71 11.27
C LYS A 590 5.35 -3.48 12.54
N GLY A 591 4.03 -3.40 12.43
CA GLY A 591 3.12 -3.19 13.54
C GLY A 591 1.68 -3.54 13.19
N ASP A 592 0.79 -3.32 14.16
CA ASP A 592 -0.63 -3.64 14.07
C ASP A 592 -1.49 -2.62 14.82
N SER A 593 -1.05 -1.37 14.89
CA SER A 593 -1.69 -0.39 15.77
C SER A 593 -2.59 0.59 15.02
N VAL A 594 -3.80 0.75 15.49
CA VAL A 594 -4.67 1.87 15.16
C VAL A 594 -4.55 2.92 16.28
N TRP A 595 -4.27 4.15 15.89
CA TRP A 595 -4.19 5.29 16.79
C TRP A 595 -5.35 6.26 16.54
N LEU A 596 -5.90 6.81 17.59
CA LEU A 596 -6.75 7.99 17.53
C LEU A 596 -6.02 9.17 18.17
N PHE A 597 -5.93 10.29 17.46
CA PHE A 597 -5.34 11.53 17.95
C PHE A 597 -6.42 12.59 18.13
N GLY A 598 -6.28 13.40 19.19
CA GLY A 598 -7.16 14.53 19.49
C GLY A 598 -6.41 15.59 20.29
N LEU A 599 -6.95 16.82 20.33
CA LEU A 599 -6.38 17.91 21.12
C LEU A 599 -6.45 17.67 22.65
N ASP A 600 -7.37 16.79 23.07
CA ASP A 600 -7.52 16.32 24.46
C ASP A 600 -6.79 14.99 24.73
N GLY A 601 -6.01 14.50 23.77
CA GLY A 601 -5.22 13.28 23.92
C GLY A 601 -4.16 13.40 25.02
N THR A 602 -3.87 12.27 25.66
CA THR A 602 -2.93 12.21 26.80
C THR A 602 -1.80 11.21 26.59
N LEU A 603 -1.91 10.30 25.61
CA LEU A 603 -0.89 9.31 25.38
C LEU A 603 0.37 9.92 24.78
N PRO A 604 1.55 9.58 25.32
CA PRO A 604 2.82 10.00 24.77
C PRO A 604 3.15 9.26 23.48
N PRO A 605 4.14 9.73 22.70
CA PRO A 605 4.70 8.99 21.60
C PRO A 605 5.17 7.59 22.02
N ALA A 606 5.00 6.62 21.12
CA ALA A 606 5.55 5.30 21.29
C ALA A 606 7.08 5.32 21.14
N GLN A 607 7.74 4.26 21.63
CA GLN A 607 9.12 4.04 21.26
C GLN A 607 9.18 3.71 19.75
N PRO A 608 10.20 4.18 19.01
CA PRO A 608 10.41 3.75 17.64
C PRO A 608 10.39 2.22 17.57
N GLY A 609 9.62 1.65 16.68
CA GLY A 609 9.64 0.21 16.41
C GLY A 609 11.05 -0.16 15.99
N GLY A 610 11.63 -1.13 16.69
CA GLY A 610 13.05 -1.34 16.70
C GLY A 610 13.70 -1.54 15.34
N GLY A 611 14.35 -0.49 14.86
CA GLY A 611 15.54 -0.60 14.06
C GLY A 611 16.78 -0.87 14.91
N ALA A 612 16.63 -0.96 16.22
CA ALA A 612 17.68 -1.29 17.16
C ALA A 612 17.13 -2.13 18.30
N MET A 613 16.63 -3.32 18.02
CA MET A 613 16.69 -4.33 19.07
C MET A 613 18.16 -4.74 19.18
N LEU A 614 18.81 -4.26 20.23
CA LEU A 614 20.05 -4.80 20.74
C LEU A 614 19.87 -6.31 20.84
N PHE A 615 20.58 -7.02 20.00
CA PHE A 615 20.53 -8.47 19.91
C PHE A 615 21.22 -9.12 21.10
N SER A 616 20.44 -9.50 22.09
CA SER A 616 20.73 -10.74 22.81
C SER A 616 19.78 -11.81 22.25
N ARG A 617 19.92 -12.19 20.99
CA ARG A 617 19.18 -13.33 20.44
C ARG A 617 20.08 -14.54 20.51
N ASP A 618 19.59 -15.51 21.24
CA ASP A 618 20.13 -16.87 21.28
C ASP A 618 19.90 -17.51 19.90
N PHE A 619 20.90 -17.46 19.02
CA PHE A 619 20.92 -18.21 17.78
C PHE A 619 21.30 -19.68 17.99
N GLU A 620 21.19 -20.17 19.24
CA GLU A 620 21.47 -21.54 19.59
C GLU A 620 20.43 -22.51 19.00
N GLY A 621 20.86 -23.70 18.71
CA GLY A 621 20.06 -24.78 18.15
C GLY A 621 20.54 -25.25 16.78
N THR A 622 20.07 -26.40 16.35
CA THR A 622 20.43 -26.98 15.04
C THR A 622 19.72 -26.23 13.93
N ALA A 623 20.46 -25.72 12.95
CA ALA A 623 19.91 -25.07 11.78
C ALA A 623 19.20 -26.08 10.85
N ASN A 624 18.06 -25.68 10.30
CA ASN A 624 17.30 -26.46 9.33
C ASN A 624 17.28 -25.74 7.97
N PRO A 625 18.15 -26.11 7.02
CA PRO A 625 18.19 -25.48 5.69
C PRO A 625 16.90 -25.66 4.87
N ASP A 626 16.10 -26.70 5.12
CA ASP A 626 14.83 -26.89 4.38
C ASP A 626 13.77 -25.90 4.87
N ALA A 627 13.70 -25.65 6.18
CA ALA A 627 12.90 -24.55 6.73
C ALA A 627 13.47 -23.19 6.28
N GLY A 628 14.80 -23.07 6.17
CA GLY A 628 15.49 -21.90 5.64
C GLY A 628 15.13 -21.58 4.20
N LYS A 629 14.93 -22.58 3.35
CA LYS A 629 14.41 -22.38 1.99
C LYS A 629 13.05 -21.72 1.98
N THR A 630 12.13 -22.16 2.83
CA THR A 630 10.81 -21.54 2.95
C THR A 630 10.89 -20.07 3.35
N VAL A 631 11.80 -19.72 4.27
CA VAL A 631 12.05 -18.33 4.64
C VAL A 631 12.67 -17.55 3.48
N TYR A 632 13.62 -18.16 2.77
CA TYR A 632 14.26 -17.55 1.60
C TYR A 632 13.24 -17.22 0.51
N ASP A 633 12.41 -18.20 0.15
CA ASP A 633 11.38 -18.08 -0.88
C ASP A 633 10.37 -16.97 -0.54
N SER A 634 10.06 -16.79 0.74
CA SER A 634 9.06 -15.81 1.19
C SER A 634 9.61 -14.40 1.48
N ALA A 635 10.89 -14.28 1.86
CA ALA A 635 11.45 -13.02 2.37
C ALA A 635 12.64 -12.49 1.57
N CYS A 636 13.31 -13.31 0.77
CA CYS A 636 14.59 -12.97 0.15
C CYS A 636 14.55 -12.97 -1.38
N THR A 637 13.79 -13.86 -1.99
CA THR A 637 13.71 -14.04 -3.46
C THR A 637 13.35 -12.77 -4.19
N PHE A 638 12.48 -11.96 -3.63
CA PHE A 638 12.08 -10.69 -4.24
C PHE A 638 13.29 -9.79 -4.59
N CYS A 639 14.25 -9.69 -3.67
CA CYS A 639 15.44 -8.86 -3.88
C CYS A 639 16.61 -9.63 -4.49
N HIS A 640 16.80 -10.89 -4.10
CA HIS A 640 17.99 -11.66 -4.41
C HIS A 640 17.81 -12.70 -5.54
N GLY A 641 16.59 -12.90 -6.03
CA GLY A 641 16.28 -13.92 -7.05
C GLY A 641 16.13 -15.33 -6.46
N GLU A 642 15.56 -16.24 -7.22
CA GLU A 642 15.29 -17.63 -6.75
C GLU A 642 16.58 -18.43 -6.46
N ARG A 643 17.66 -18.07 -7.12
CA ARG A 643 18.96 -18.73 -7.00
C ARG A 643 20.03 -17.84 -6.36
N GLY A 644 19.64 -16.69 -5.81
CA GLY A 644 20.58 -15.74 -5.24
C GLY A 644 21.37 -14.94 -6.27
N GLU A 645 20.91 -14.92 -7.53
CA GLU A 645 21.57 -14.25 -8.64
C GLU A 645 21.54 -12.71 -8.53
N GLY A 646 20.69 -12.19 -7.67
CA GLY A 646 20.51 -10.74 -7.49
C GLY A 646 19.74 -10.08 -8.63
N GLY A 647 19.65 -8.76 -8.60
CA GLY A 647 19.02 -7.98 -9.67
C GLY A 647 17.50 -7.85 -9.58
N HIS A 648 16.83 -8.66 -8.80
CA HIS A 648 15.41 -8.56 -8.50
C HIS A 648 15.24 -7.59 -7.32
N GLY A 649 14.38 -6.60 -7.37
CA GLY A 649 14.15 -5.66 -6.25
C GLY A 649 15.40 -4.95 -5.67
N GLY A 650 16.52 -4.92 -6.39
CA GLY A 650 17.76 -4.24 -5.98
C GLY A 650 18.72 -5.05 -5.11
N GLY A 651 18.44 -6.32 -4.89
CA GLY A 651 19.33 -7.20 -4.14
C GLY A 651 20.61 -7.54 -4.90
N LYS A 652 21.75 -7.59 -4.18
CA LYS A 652 23.00 -8.06 -4.76
C LYS A 652 22.99 -9.57 -4.91
N PRO A 653 23.77 -10.12 -5.86
CA PRO A 653 24.03 -11.55 -5.92
C PRO A 653 24.58 -12.05 -4.58
N LEU A 654 24.11 -13.21 -4.14
CA LEU A 654 24.52 -13.83 -2.87
C LEU A 654 25.75 -14.72 -3.00
N ALA A 655 26.37 -14.80 -4.17
CA ALA A 655 27.59 -15.57 -4.42
C ALA A 655 28.77 -15.25 -3.48
N GLU A 656 28.75 -14.08 -2.83
CA GLU A 656 29.72 -13.65 -1.83
C GLU A 656 29.31 -13.97 -0.38
N ALA A 657 28.12 -14.48 -0.14
CA ALA A 657 27.60 -14.82 1.19
C ALA A 657 28.23 -16.16 1.66
N ARG A 658 29.50 -16.10 2.12
CA ARG A 658 30.34 -17.28 2.36
C ARG A 658 30.19 -17.94 3.74
N SER A 659 29.52 -17.30 4.71
CA SER A 659 29.30 -17.91 6.02
C SER A 659 27.91 -17.65 6.58
N ALA A 660 27.40 -18.60 7.33
CA ALA A 660 26.10 -18.44 8.00
C ALA A 660 26.13 -17.27 8.99
N GLU A 661 27.23 -17.02 9.69
CA GLU A 661 27.39 -15.89 10.62
C GLU A 661 27.27 -14.56 9.89
N PHE A 662 27.89 -14.43 8.72
CA PHE A 662 27.78 -13.22 7.90
C PHE A 662 26.34 -12.98 7.45
N VAL A 663 25.63 -14.05 7.06
CA VAL A 663 24.21 -13.96 6.66
C VAL A 663 23.34 -13.62 7.86
N ILE A 664 23.54 -14.25 9.02
CA ILE A 664 22.85 -13.94 10.28
C ILE A 664 23.00 -12.46 10.62
N GLN A 665 24.22 -11.94 10.61
CA GLN A 665 24.47 -10.53 10.89
C GLN A 665 23.78 -9.63 9.87
N THR A 666 23.95 -9.91 8.58
CA THR A 666 23.38 -9.09 7.50
C THR A 666 21.85 -9.09 7.52
N VAL A 667 21.21 -10.25 7.74
CA VAL A 667 19.76 -10.36 7.84
C VAL A 667 19.24 -9.67 9.11
N SER A 668 19.97 -9.79 10.21
CA SER A 668 19.57 -9.21 11.49
C SER A 668 19.67 -7.69 11.52
N GLU A 669 20.79 -7.15 11.08
CA GLU A 669 21.17 -5.74 11.28
C GLU A 669 20.94 -4.90 10.02
N GLY A 670 20.74 -5.55 8.88
CA GLY A 670 20.78 -4.90 7.57
C GLY A 670 22.23 -4.59 7.15
N ARG A 671 22.44 -4.35 5.87
CA ARG A 671 23.75 -3.96 5.37
C ARG A 671 23.63 -3.16 4.08
N LYS A 672 24.14 -1.93 4.06
CA LYS A 672 23.96 -1.01 2.93
C LYS A 672 22.48 -0.85 2.58
N ASP A 673 22.05 -1.40 1.45
CA ASP A 673 20.70 -1.29 0.94
C ASP A 673 19.75 -2.41 1.41
N MET A 674 20.30 -3.46 2.01
CA MET A 674 19.51 -4.53 2.60
C MET A 674 18.92 -4.06 3.93
N PRO A 675 17.58 -4.02 4.08
CA PRO A 675 16.96 -3.61 5.33
C PRO A 675 17.23 -4.66 6.44
N PRO A 676 17.25 -4.24 7.72
CA PRO A 676 17.33 -5.18 8.83
C PRO A 676 16.03 -5.99 8.93
N LEU A 677 16.11 -7.30 8.82
CA LEU A 677 14.98 -8.21 8.97
C LEU A 677 14.91 -8.85 10.37
N GLY A 678 15.82 -8.47 11.26
CA GLY A 678 15.88 -9.01 12.62
C GLY A 678 14.64 -8.80 13.47
N ALA A 679 13.84 -7.76 13.21
CA ALA A 679 12.56 -7.53 13.87
C ALA A 679 11.40 -8.33 13.24
N ALA A 680 11.56 -8.79 12.01
CA ALA A 680 10.54 -9.44 11.22
C ALA A 680 10.64 -10.97 11.21
N LEU A 681 11.85 -11.51 11.41
CA LEU A 681 12.13 -12.94 11.48
C LEU A 681 12.51 -13.35 12.91
N THR A 682 12.09 -14.54 13.32
CA THR A 682 12.55 -15.12 14.58
C THR A 682 14.02 -15.51 14.50
N ALA A 683 14.69 -15.68 15.63
CA ALA A 683 16.08 -16.15 15.66
C ALA A 683 16.26 -17.51 14.95
N ALA A 684 15.29 -18.41 15.08
CA ALA A 684 15.27 -19.70 14.39
C ALA A 684 15.19 -19.51 12.86
N GLN A 685 14.29 -18.66 12.36
CA GLN A 685 14.14 -18.38 10.94
C GLN A 685 15.40 -17.72 10.34
N ILE A 686 16.05 -16.80 11.08
CA ILE A 686 17.29 -16.17 10.64
C ILE A 686 18.42 -17.20 10.57
N ARG A 687 18.55 -18.06 11.57
CA ARG A 687 19.51 -19.15 11.59
C ARG A 687 19.29 -20.12 10.41
N ASP A 688 18.04 -20.50 10.19
CA ASP A 688 17.68 -21.49 9.19
C ASP A 688 17.89 -20.95 7.77
N VAL A 689 17.48 -19.69 7.48
CA VAL A 689 17.74 -19.06 6.18
C VAL A 689 19.23 -18.82 5.95
N ALA A 690 19.99 -18.49 6.98
CA ALA A 690 21.44 -18.33 6.87
C ALA A 690 22.12 -19.66 6.50
N ALA A 691 21.68 -20.77 7.09
CA ALA A 691 22.16 -22.10 6.73
C ALA A 691 21.79 -22.46 5.28
N TYR A 692 20.57 -22.15 4.84
CA TYR A 692 20.17 -22.38 3.45
C TYR A 692 21.04 -21.58 2.46
N VAL A 693 21.19 -20.29 2.68
CA VAL A 693 22.00 -19.41 1.82
C VAL A 693 23.47 -19.88 1.77
N ALA A 694 24.03 -20.26 2.92
CA ALA A 694 25.44 -20.67 3.00
C ALA A 694 25.71 -22.08 2.44
N THR A 695 24.72 -22.97 2.34
CA THR A 695 24.97 -24.39 2.06
C THR A 695 24.19 -24.98 0.87
N ARG A 696 23.08 -24.38 0.47
CA ARG A 696 22.15 -24.93 -0.50
C ARG A 696 21.84 -24.01 -1.69
N LEU A 697 22.05 -22.70 -1.53
CA LEU A 697 21.83 -21.77 -2.62
C LEU A 697 22.90 -22.02 -3.70
N PRO A 698 22.54 -22.13 -4.98
CA PRO A 698 23.52 -22.31 -6.06
C PRO A 698 24.45 -21.09 -6.15
N HIS A 699 25.75 -21.31 -6.14
CA HIS A 699 26.78 -20.28 -6.26
C HIS A 699 27.27 -20.14 -7.69
#